data_05776ed7acbb5de507ca99c4555aec6e
#
_entry.id   05776ed7acbb5de507ca99c4555aec6e
#
_cell.length_a   1.000
_cell.length_b   1.000
_cell.length_c   1.000
_cell.angle_alpha   90.00
_cell.angle_beta   90.00
_cell.angle_gamma   90.00
#
_symmetry.space_group_name_H-M   'P 1'
#
loop_
_entity.id
_entity.type
_entity.pdbx_description
1 polymer ?
#
loop_
_entity_poly.entity_id
_entity_poly.type
_entity_poly.pdbx_seq_one_letter_code
_entity_poly.pdbx_strand_id
1 'polypeptide(L)'
;IYSNVEAIAESQYVFIQGNALKERIQKIEKTDEKRFVIGECGFGFGLNFLLACECFIRFASPGSTLYYIAGELHPVLKRDLQRFIRLLPDTILSLANELLDTYPENGKTLHRITFNVSKCTIQLDLLYGDAASTFSSICQQKYQVDAWIMDGFSPDKNETMWNKKLCDSVAALSKPGTTFATYTSAGLVRRNLEEVGFHVTKSSGYGKKRHMLTGNFRQTPTISKKSTWSFPWDSTSQASAEKHRKICIIGAGITGCATAHALARRGFAVDLIEKDAEIASGTSGNPRSLVHLNPAQQLNSTMRFRFNAYLYALRQYNSLSKIANFNWQPDGIIQPACSEKEQDAITTLWQRQLYAEAHVSSVNAKRISDLAGYISNYSGFYFPGAGSLDPVALCQAWARHKNIRLFTSHEVLDFQRKDNQWCVKIRGNEEEITAQYDSLILCNNMDVSSFSSLPDYPLAYNHGQTDTYEIPENFKIPTKPLCNKGYLIPWMTAKKRMLTIGGCYAQGIHKLNSSKQLTQRNISLLEKLSPTLHKNITGAQLESISRIGTRLTTKDYQPLIGPVEDTLACKHLYSDLQRNARKTVQANPVYSPGLYINVGHGSNGLTTAPLAGEYLASIINDETLPLAQDEIVVVHPLRYLIRRLKKQEA
;
A
#
# COMPACT_ATOMS: atom_id res chain seq x y z
N ILE A 1 -4.17 9.51 31.93
CA ILE A 1 -5.53 10.08 31.81
C ILE A 1 -6.60 8.97 31.88
N TYR A 2 -6.23 7.70 31.81
CA TYR A 2 -7.16 6.58 32.00
C TYR A 2 -6.82 5.86 33.31
N SER A 3 -7.78 5.79 34.25
CA SER A 3 -7.75 4.73 35.26
C SER A 3 -8.15 3.45 34.54
N ASN A 4 -7.31 2.44 34.48
CA ASN A 4 -7.35 1.36 33.49
C ASN A 4 -8.67 0.57 33.47
N VAL A 5 -9.24 0.24 34.60
CA VAL A 5 -10.46 -0.56 34.73
C VAL A 5 -11.72 0.26 34.37
N GLU A 6 -11.79 1.52 34.78
CA GLU A 6 -12.91 2.41 34.47
C GLU A 6 -12.97 2.77 32.99
N ALA A 7 -11.82 2.99 32.33
CA ALA A 7 -11.78 3.30 30.91
C ALA A 7 -12.24 2.15 30.03
N ILE A 8 -11.84 0.91 30.35
CA ILE A 8 -12.30 -0.29 29.64
C ILE A 8 -13.80 -0.46 29.81
N ALA A 9 -14.31 -0.33 31.03
CA ALA A 9 -15.74 -0.47 31.33
C ALA A 9 -16.57 0.66 30.68
N GLU A 10 -16.09 1.91 30.67
CA GLU A 10 -16.71 3.02 29.95
C GLU A 10 -16.77 2.75 28.45
N SER A 11 -15.64 2.34 27.82
CA SER A 11 -15.59 2.04 26.38
C SER A 11 -16.50 0.88 26.01
N GLN A 12 -16.54 -0.17 26.82
CA GLN A 12 -17.46 -1.29 26.61
C GLN A 12 -18.92 -0.86 26.68
N TYR A 13 -19.29 -0.04 27.67
CA TYR A 13 -20.67 0.44 27.84
C TYR A 13 -21.06 1.41 26.73
N VAL A 14 -20.25 2.46 26.51
CA VAL A 14 -20.60 3.54 25.58
C VAL A 14 -20.55 3.06 24.14
N PHE A 15 -19.47 2.40 23.73
CA PHE A 15 -19.21 2.17 22.30
C PHE A 15 -19.60 0.78 21.83
N ILE A 16 -19.28 -0.27 22.63
CA ILE A 16 -19.58 -1.65 22.22
C ILE A 16 -21.08 -1.95 22.43
N GLN A 17 -21.60 -1.68 23.64
CA GLN A 17 -23.03 -1.88 23.95
C GLN A 17 -23.91 -0.80 23.31
N GLY A 18 -23.47 0.47 23.32
CA GLY A 18 -24.20 1.59 22.71
C GLY A 18 -24.47 1.41 21.21
N ASN A 19 -23.59 0.70 20.50
CA ASN A 19 -23.78 0.29 19.10
C ASN A 19 -24.40 -1.12 18.94
N ALA A 20 -24.75 -1.81 20.03
CA ALA A 20 -25.23 -3.19 20.02
C ALA A 20 -24.35 -4.12 19.16
N LEU A 21 -22.99 -3.98 19.27
CA LEU A 21 -22.06 -4.68 18.37
C LEU A 21 -22.22 -6.19 18.44
N LYS A 22 -22.37 -6.78 19.62
CA LYS A 22 -22.55 -8.24 19.81
C LYS A 22 -23.72 -8.77 18.97
N GLU A 23 -24.90 -8.20 19.16
CA GLU A 23 -26.14 -8.63 18.51
C GLU A 23 -26.09 -8.43 17.00
N ARG A 24 -25.40 -7.39 16.56
CA ARG A 24 -25.25 -7.05 15.14
C ARG A 24 -24.22 -7.96 14.45
N ILE A 25 -23.11 -8.24 15.10
CA ILE A 25 -22.08 -9.15 14.59
C ILE A 25 -22.66 -10.57 14.46
N GLN A 26 -23.44 -11.04 15.42
CA GLN A 26 -24.13 -12.34 15.35
C GLN A 26 -25.14 -12.46 14.19
N LYS A 27 -25.72 -11.33 13.75
CA LYS A 27 -26.64 -11.32 12.59
C LYS A 27 -25.93 -11.49 11.25
N ILE A 28 -24.62 -11.24 11.16
CA ILE A 28 -23.84 -11.41 9.92
C ILE A 28 -23.82 -12.88 9.47
N GLU A 29 -23.95 -13.84 10.37
CA GLU A 29 -24.06 -15.28 10.04
C GLU A 29 -25.19 -15.60 9.06
N LYS A 30 -26.22 -14.76 9.05
CA LYS A 30 -27.43 -14.94 8.22
C LYS A 30 -27.34 -14.25 6.85
N THR A 31 -26.23 -13.57 6.57
CA THR A 31 -26.02 -12.87 5.31
C THR A 31 -24.84 -13.52 4.55
N ASP A 32 -24.91 -13.53 3.21
CA ASP A 32 -23.79 -14.00 2.38
C ASP A 32 -22.54 -13.10 2.52
N GLU A 33 -22.72 -11.88 3.00
CA GLU A 33 -21.65 -10.93 3.25
C GLU A 33 -21.07 -11.09 4.66
N LYS A 34 -20.07 -11.93 4.83
CA LYS A 34 -19.36 -12.14 6.10
C LYS A 34 -18.45 -10.97 6.47
N ARG A 35 -18.97 -9.73 6.45
CA ARG A 35 -18.20 -8.52 6.74
C ARG A 35 -18.94 -7.57 7.69
N PHE A 36 -18.17 -6.83 8.50
CA PHE A 36 -18.64 -5.75 9.35
C PHE A 36 -17.69 -4.58 9.30
N VAL A 37 -18.21 -3.36 9.19
CA VAL A 37 -17.39 -2.16 9.05
C VAL A 37 -17.63 -1.23 10.22
N ILE A 38 -16.58 -0.89 10.97
CA ILE A 38 -16.61 0.07 12.08
C ILE A 38 -15.83 1.32 11.69
N GLY A 39 -16.40 2.50 11.93
CA GLY A 39 -15.71 3.77 11.82
C GLY A 39 -15.43 4.37 13.20
N GLU A 40 -14.26 4.98 13.40
CA GLU A 40 -13.88 5.68 14.64
C GLU A 40 -13.29 7.06 14.35
N CYS A 41 -13.75 8.09 15.06
CA CYS A 41 -13.31 9.46 14.80
C CYS A 41 -11.95 9.81 15.43
N GLY A 42 -11.53 9.13 16.49
CA GLY A 42 -10.27 9.34 17.19
C GLY A 42 -9.69 8.02 17.70
N PHE A 43 -8.62 7.52 17.08
CA PHE A 43 -8.05 6.21 17.42
C PHE A 43 -7.35 6.18 18.78
N GLY A 44 -6.65 7.26 19.14
CA GLY A 44 -5.91 7.36 20.39
C GLY A 44 -4.91 6.22 20.59
N PHE A 45 -5.06 5.49 21.69
CA PHE A 45 -4.26 4.28 22.00
C PHE A 45 -4.87 2.99 21.42
N GLY A 46 -5.99 3.07 20.68
CA GLY A 46 -6.66 1.93 20.07
C GLY A 46 -7.47 1.07 21.04
N LEU A 47 -7.89 1.59 22.20
CA LEU A 47 -8.69 0.84 23.17
C LEU A 47 -10.02 0.35 22.56
N ASN A 48 -10.76 1.24 21.92
CA ASN A 48 -12.05 0.90 21.29
C ASN A 48 -11.86 -0.12 20.16
N PHE A 49 -10.79 0.01 19.37
CA PHE A 49 -10.41 -0.96 18.35
C PHE A 49 -10.19 -2.35 18.96
N LEU A 50 -9.38 -2.45 20.02
CA LEU A 50 -9.08 -3.73 20.67
C LEU A 50 -10.33 -4.39 21.25
N LEU A 51 -11.22 -3.63 21.90
CA LEU A 51 -12.48 -4.13 22.45
C LEU A 51 -13.48 -4.54 21.35
N ALA A 52 -13.56 -3.79 20.26
CA ALA A 52 -14.37 -4.16 19.10
C ALA A 52 -13.86 -5.43 18.43
N CYS A 53 -12.53 -5.61 18.33
CA CYS A 53 -11.90 -6.82 17.83
C CYS A 53 -12.18 -8.02 18.73
N GLU A 54 -12.06 -7.89 20.05
CA GLU A 54 -12.41 -8.96 21.02
C GLU A 54 -13.86 -9.38 20.83
N CYS A 55 -14.78 -8.43 20.74
CA CYS A 55 -16.20 -8.69 20.47
C CYS A 55 -16.38 -9.41 19.13
N PHE A 56 -15.71 -8.98 18.06
CA PHE A 56 -15.80 -9.60 16.75
C PHE A 56 -15.25 -11.02 16.73
N ILE A 57 -14.07 -11.26 17.27
CA ILE A 57 -13.43 -12.58 17.35
C ILE A 57 -14.33 -13.57 18.10
N ARG A 58 -14.99 -13.10 19.17
CA ARG A 58 -15.84 -13.93 20.03
C ARG A 58 -17.16 -14.31 19.35
N PHE A 59 -17.79 -13.42 18.60
CA PHE A 59 -19.16 -13.57 18.14
C PHE A 59 -19.33 -13.72 16.63
N ALA A 60 -18.31 -13.43 15.82
CA ALA A 60 -18.39 -13.59 14.36
C ALA A 60 -18.18 -15.05 13.93
N SER A 61 -18.83 -15.42 12.82
CA SER A 61 -18.66 -16.72 12.18
C SER A 61 -17.29 -16.89 11.53
N PRO A 62 -16.79 -18.11 11.37
CA PRO A 62 -15.53 -18.37 10.66
C PRO A 62 -15.53 -17.80 9.24
N GLY A 63 -14.38 -17.22 8.85
CA GLY A 63 -14.19 -16.59 7.54
C GLY A 63 -14.78 -15.17 7.44
N SER A 64 -15.27 -14.60 8.56
CA SER A 64 -15.72 -13.20 8.60
C SER A 64 -14.56 -12.21 8.65
N THR A 65 -14.79 -11.02 8.11
CA THR A 65 -13.81 -9.92 8.13
C THR A 65 -14.38 -8.68 8.82
N LEU A 66 -13.63 -8.15 9.78
CA LEU A 66 -13.85 -6.83 10.36
C LEU A 66 -13.00 -5.80 9.62
N TYR A 67 -13.63 -4.79 9.06
CA TYR A 67 -12.98 -3.58 8.56
C TYR A 67 -13.11 -2.48 9.61
N TYR A 68 -12.00 -1.97 10.09
CA TYR A 68 -11.98 -0.91 11.09
C TYR A 68 -11.26 0.30 10.51
N ILE A 69 -11.97 1.42 10.40
CA ILE A 69 -11.50 2.65 9.78
C ILE A 69 -11.42 3.71 10.87
N ALA A 70 -10.22 4.22 11.16
CA ALA A 70 -10.06 5.20 12.21
C ALA A 70 -9.29 6.44 11.74
N GLY A 71 -9.82 7.63 12.05
CA GLY A 71 -9.10 8.89 11.91
C GLY A 71 -8.26 9.17 13.15
N GLU A 72 -7.05 9.75 13.00
CA GLU A 72 -6.21 10.18 14.12
C GLU A 72 -5.35 11.39 13.71
N LEU A 73 -5.53 12.50 14.42
CA LEU A 73 -4.79 13.74 14.14
C LEU A 73 -3.39 13.72 14.76
N HIS A 74 -3.26 13.11 15.95
CA HIS A 74 -2.05 13.11 16.76
C HIS A 74 -1.64 11.68 17.14
N PRO A 75 -1.10 10.89 16.17
CA PRO A 75 -0.70 9.52 16.45
C PRO A 75 0.21 9.42 17.67
N VAL A 76 -0.09 8.49 18.56
CA VAL A 76 0.71 8.27 19.75
C VAL A 76 2.09 7.70 19.40
N LEU A 77 3.09 7.98 20.22
CA LEU A 77 4.41 7.38 20.03
C LEU A 77 4.38 5.90 20.44
N LYS A 78 5.11 5.07 19.72
CA LYS A 78 5.19 3.61 19.98
C LYS A 78 5.57 3.28 21.42
N ARG A 79 6.50 4.06 22.00
CA ARG A 79 6.90 3.94 23.42
C ARG A 79 5.73 4.16 24.40
N ASP A 80 4.81 5.09 24.07
CA ASP A 80 3.68 5.41 24.93
C ASP A 80 2.55 4.38 24.73
N LEU A 81 2.35 3.90 23.47
CA LEU A 81 1.49 2.74 23.18
C LEU A 81 1.98 1.49 23.93
N GLN A 82 3.29 1.22 23.97
CA GLN A 82 3.87 0.10 24.73
C GLN A 82 3.59 0.20 26.23
N ARG A 83 3.65 1.41 26.80
CA ARG A 83 3.29 1.63 28.21
C ARG A 83 1.82 1.36 28.48
N PHE A 84 0.95 1.82 27.57
CA PHE A 84 -0.48 1.61 27.65
C PHE A 84 -0.83 0.10 27.59
N ILE A 85 -0.25 -0.65 26.66
CA ILE A 85 -0.51 -2.08 26.47
C ILE A 85 -0.24 -2.90 27.73
N ARG A 86 0.76 -2.54 28.52
CA ARG A 86 1.07 -3.22 29.81
C ARG A 86 -0.04 -3.14 30.84
N LEU A 87 -1.01 -2.28 30.62
CA LEU A 87 -2.13 -2.04 31.53
C LEU A 87 -3.41 -2.74 31.06
N LEU A 88 -3.37 -3.44 29.91
CA LEU A 88 -4.52 -4.12 29.34
C LEU A 88 -4.70 -5.53 29.93
N PRO A 89 -5.94 -6.05 29.96
CA PRO A 89 -6.21 -7.42 30.38
C PRO A 89 -5.69 -8.44 29.36
N ASP A 90 -5.40 -9.64 29.83
CA ASP A 90 -4.85 -10.74 29.02
C ASP A 90 -5.69 -11.11 27.80
N THR A 91 -7.02 -10.91 27.86
CA THR A 91 -7.96 -11.23 26.79
C THR A 91 -7.66 -10.51 25.48
N ILE A 92 -7.13 -9.28 25.54
CA ILE A 92 -6.81 -8.45 24.37
C ILE A 92 -5.29 -8.21 24.20
N LEU A 93 -4.46 -8.74 25.11
CA LEU A 93 -3.03 -8.45 25.14
C LEU A 93 -2.28 -8.98 23.92
N SER A 94 -2.66 -10.15 23.41
CA SER A 94 -2.04 -10.73 22.20
C SER A 94 -2.24 -9.82 20.98
N LEU A 95 -3.47 -9.38 20.74
CA LEU A 95 -3.79 -8.47 19.64
C LEU A 95 -3.14 -7.08 19.83
N ALA A 96 -3.09 -6.59 21.07
CA ALA A 96 -2.44 -5.33 21.39
C ALA A 96 -0.92 -5.34 21.11
N ASN A 97 -0.24 -6.45 21.39
CA ASN A 97 1.17 -6.63 21.05
C ASN A 97 1.38 -6.69 19.52
N GLU A 98 0.50 -7.37 18.78
CA GLU A 98 0.55 -7.39 17.32
C GLU A 98 0.29 -5.99 16.72
N LEU A 99 -0.64 -5.22 17.32
CA LEU A 99 -0.82 -3.81 16.98
C LEU A 99 0.45 -3.00 17.23
N LEU A 100 1.12 -3.16 18.39
CA LEU A 100 2.36 -2.47 18.70
C LEU A 100 3.46 -2.77 17.67
N ASP A 101 3.62 -4.03 17.29
CA ASP A 101 4.62 -4.45 16.30
C ASP A 101 4.41 -3.76 14.94
N THR A 102 3.16 -3.63 14.54
CA THR A 102 2.74 -3.13 13.21
C THR A 102 2.33 -1.66 13.19
N TYR A 103 2.21 -1.02 14.36
CA TYR A 103 1.73 0.36 14.51
C TYR A 103 2.62 1.34 13.74
N PRO A 104 2.06 2.14 12.81
CA PRO A 104 2.83 3.11 12.05
C PRO A 104 3.08 4.36 12.91
N GLU A 105 4.32 4.65 13.21
CA GLU A 105 4.67 5.92 13.83
C GLU A 105 4.64 7.03 12.79
N ASN A 106 3.68 7.94 12.94
CA ASN A 106 3.58 9.20 12.25
C ASN A 106 3.87 9.17 10.72
N GLY A 107 2.86 9.24 9.94
CA GLY A 107 2.94 9.44 8.49
C GLY A 107 1.58 9.92 8.00
N LYS A 108 1.48 11.14 7.48
CA LYS A 108 0.22 11.74 6.99
C LYS A 108 -0.31 11.01 5.74
N THR A 109 -0.71 9.75 5.91
CA THR A 109 -1.28 8.90 4.87
C THR A 109 -2.21 7.85 5.48
N LEU A 110 -2.83 7.02 4.65
CA LEU A 110 -3.59 5.86 5.06
C LEU A 110 -2.63 4.69 5.35
N HIS A 111 -2.82 4.00 6.46
CA HIS A 111 -2.04 2.84 6.85
C HIS A 111 -2.94 1.63 7.02
N ARG A 112 -2.89 0.68 6.10
CA ARG A 112 -3.56 -0.61 6.24
C ARG A 112 -2.72 -1.60 7.04
N ILE A 113 -3.32 -2.19 8.08
CA ILE A 113 -2.76 -3.27 8.89
C ILE A 113 -3.76 -4.44 8.85
N THR A 114 -3.27 -5.64 8.59
CA THR A 114 -4.11 -6.84 8.56
C THR A 114 -3.68 -7.80 9.66
N PHE A 115 -4.64 -8.21 10.49
CA PHE A 115 -4.48 -9.22 11.54
C PHE A 115 -5.25 -10.47 11.13
N ASN A 116 -4.59 -11.62 11.16
CA ASN A 116 -5.22 -12.91 10.96
C ASN A 116 -5.36 -13.58 12.32
N VAL A 117 -6.53 -13.45 12.93
CA VAL A 117 -6.74 -13.88 14.31
C VAL A 117 -7.73 -15.04 14.33
N SER A 118 -7.27 -16.20 14.83
CA SER A 118 -8.12 -17.39 14.94
C SER A 118 -8.77 -17.77 13.60
N LYS A 119 -10.08 -17.56 13.47
CA LYS A 119 -10.90 -17.88 12.30
C LYS A 119 -11.38 -16.67 11.52
N CYS A 120 -10.93 -15.46 11.91
CA CYS A 120 -11.38 -14.18 11.35
C CYS A 120 -10.22 -13.36 10.80
N THR A 121 -10.52 -12.43 9.90
CA THR A 121 -9.57 -11.39 9.45
C THR A 121 -10.01 -10.04 10.00
N ILE A 122 -9.07 -9.24 10.47
CA ILE A 122 -9.28 -7.86 10.88
C ILE A 122 -8.41 -6.98 10.01
N GLN A 123 -9.02 -6.01 9.33
CA GLN A 123 -8.31 -4.99 8.56
C GLN A 123 -8.50 -3.64 9.26
N LEU A 124 -7.41 -3.06 9.73
CA LEU A 124 -7.37 -1.74 10.32
C LEU A 124 -6.82 -0.75 9.30
N ASP A 125 -7.62 0.25 8.94
CA ASP A 125 -7.24 1.38 8.11
C ASP A 125 -7.12 2.62 8.98
N LEU A 126 -5.87 3.01 9.33
CA LEU A 126 -5.56 4.22 10.08
C LEU A 126 -5.32 5.39 9.13
N LEU A 127 -6.13 6.45 9.27
CA LEU A 127 -6.02 7.67 8.48
C LEU A 127 -5.44 8.78 9.35
N TYR A 128 -4.16 9.11 9.14
CA TYR A 128 -3.51 10.14 9.92
C TYR A 128 -3.76 11.54 9.36
N GLY A 129 -4.46 12.35 10.14
CA GLY A 129 -4.85 13.71 9.82
C GLY A 129 -6.18 14.11 10.46
N ASP A 130 -6.68 15.29 10.10
CA ASP A 130 -8.01 15.74 10.52
C ASP A 130 -9.09 14.77 10.03
N ALA A 131 -9.93 14.26 10.94
CA ALA A 131 -10.89 13.20 10.66
C ALA A 131 -11.88 13.57 9.54
N ALA A 132 -12.39 14.80 9.53
CA ALA A 132 -13.32 15.24 8.48
C ALA A 132 -12.65 15.24 7.10
N SER A 133 -11.40 15.66 7.03
CA SER A 133 -10.64 15.72 5.78
C SER A 133 -10.22 14.34 5.31
N THR A 134 -9.77 13.47 6.21
CA THR A 134 -9.33 12.11 5.89
C THR A 134 -10.49 11.22 5.48
N PHE A 135 -11.64 11.27 6.18
CA PHE A 135 -12.83 10.51 5.78
C PHE A 135 -13.39 10.97 4.43
N SER A 136 -13.34 12.27 4.13
CA SER A 136 -13.73 12.75 2.79
C SER A 136 -12.76 12.31 1.68
N SER A 137 -11.54 11.94 2.00
CA SER A 137 -10.52 11.50 1.03
C SER A 137 -10.59 10.03 0.65
N ILE A 138 -11.35 9.20 1.37
CA ILE A 138 -11.54 7.80 1.04
C ILE A 138 -12.73 7.58 0.11
N CYS A 139 -12.73 6.48 -0.62
CA CYS A 139 -13.78 6.19 -1.59
C CYS A 139 -15.10 5.86 -0.89
N GLN A 140 -16.06 6.75 -0.97
CA GLN A 140 -17.37 6.63 -0.32
C GLN A 140 -18.16 5.37 -0.73
N GLN A 141 -18.00 4.90 -1.96
CA GLN A 141 -18.72 3.72 -2.43
C GLN A 141 -18.23 2.41 -1.80
N LYS A 142 -16.95 2.35 -1.39
CA LYS A 142 -16.35 1.16 -0.77
C LYS A 142 -16.46 1.14 0.75
N TYR A 143 -16.64 2.30 1.37
CA TYR A 143 -16.75 2.41 2.81
C TYR A 143 -18.22 2.65 3.19
N GLN A 144 -18.95 1.59 3.44
CA GLN A 144 -20.29 1.66 4.02
C GLN A 144 -20.21 1.16 5.46
N VAL A 145 -20.08 2.10 6.39
CA VAL A 145 -19.91 1.83 7.81
C VAL A 145 -21.20 1.25 8.41
N ASP A 146 -21.04 0.21 9.21
CA ASP A 146 -22.12 -0.39 9.98
C ASP A 146 -22.30 0.32 11.34
N ALA A 147 -21.21 0.65 12.02
CA ALA A 147 -21.25 1.28 13.34
C ALA A 147 -20.17 2.36 13.48
N TRP A 148 -20.54 3.53 14.00
CA TRP A 148 -19.61 4.61 14.32
C TRP A 148 -19.31 4.65 15.82
N ILE A 149 -18.03 4.65 16.15
CA ILE A 149 -17.48 5.00 17.45
C ILE A 149 -17.08 6.46 17.38
N MET A 150 -17.92 7.34 17.90
CA MET A 150 -17.67 8.77 17.90
C MET A 150 -16.97 9.16 19.21
N ASP A 151 -15.69 8.78 19.31
CA ASP A 151 -14.82 9.10 20.43
C ASP A 151 -13.89 10.28 20.08
N GLY A 152 -13.34 10.93 21.11
CA GLY A 152 -12.43 12.05 21.00
C GLY A 152 -12.52 13.00 22.19
N PHE A 153 -11.80 14.12 22.14
CA PHE A 153 -11.87 15.13 23.18
C PHE A 153 -13.26 15.78 23.27
N SER A 154 -13.62 16.25 24.47
CA SER A 154 -14.93 16.91 24.68
C SER A 154 -15.11 18.09 23.72
N PRO A 155 -16.36 18.38 23.30
CA PRO A 155 -16.66 19.50 22.38
C PRO A 155 -16.05 20.83 22.80
N ASP A 156 -15.98 21.09 24.11
CA ASP A 156 -15.40 22.33 24.67
C ASP A 156 -13.87 22.40 24.49
N LYS A 157 -13.19 21.26 24.29
CA LYS A 157 -11.72 21.17 24.11
C LYS A 157 -11.31 21.00 22.66
N ASN A 158 -12.18 20.48 21.81
CA ASN A 158 -11.91 20.27 20.40
C ASN A 158 -13.20 20.46 19.57
N GLU A 159 -13.49 21.70 19.24
CA GLU A 159 -14.68 22.06 18.46
C GLU A 159 -14.64 21.46 17.04
N THR A 160 -13.45 21.30 16.43
CA THR A 160 -13.31 20.78 15.06
C THR A 160 -13.74 19.33 14.94
N MET A 161 -13.62 18.55 15.99
CA MET A 161 -13.99 17.13 16.03
C MET A 161 -15.52 16.89 16.10
N TRP A 162 -16.31 17.94 16.33
CA TRP A 162 -17.76 17.85 16.52
C TRP A 162 -18.53 18.77 15.58
N ASN A 163 -17.82 19.35 14.61
CA ASN A 163 -18.40 20.28 13.66
C ASN A 163 -19.22 19.57 12.57
N LYS A 164 -20.02 20.35 11.84
CA LYS A 164 -20.85 19.86 10.73
C LYS A 164 -20.03 19.12 9.67
N LYS A 165 -18.81 19.57 9.35
CA LYS A 165 -17.97 18.97 8.31
C LYS A 165 -17.63 17.52 8.62
N LEU A 166 -17.33 17.19 9.89
CA LEU A 166 -17.14 15.80 10.31
C LEU A 166 -18.44 15.00 10.19
N CYS A 167 -19.56 15.55 10.66
CA CYS A 167 -20.87 14.88 10.56
C CYS A 167 -21.27 14.61 9.10
N ASP A 168 -21.01 15.55 8.17
CA ASP A 168 -21.21 15.35 6.73
C ASP A 168 -20.36 14.19 6.19
N SER A 169 -19.09 14.09 6.59
CA SER A 169 -18.19 12.99 6.18
C SER A 169 -18.65 11.65 6.76
N VAL A 170 -19.07 11.62 8.02
CA VAL A 170 -19.64 10.43 8.69
C VAL A 170 -20.92 9.97 7.99
N ALA A 171 -21.84 10.89 7.69
CA ALA A 171 -23.07 10.58 6.96
C ALA A 171 -22.81 10.04 5.55
N ALA A 172 -21.83 10.63 4.84
CA ALA A 172 -21.46 10.20 3.49
C ALA A 172 -20.89 8.75 3.43
N LEU A 173 -20.29 8.28 4.53
CA LEU A 173 -19.80 6.91 4.68
C LEU A 173 -20.81 5.96 5.34
N SER A 174 -21.99 6.46 5.71
CA SER A 174 -23.04 5.69 6.38
C SER A 174 -24.08 5.15 5.38
N LYS A 175 -24.70 4.02 5.73
CA LYS A 175 -25.86 3.43 5.03
C LYS A 175 -27.08 3.39 5.95
N PRO A 176 -28.30 3.24 5.43
CA PRO A 176 -29.48 3.05 6.28
C PRO A 176 -29.25 1.91 7.28
N GLY A 177 -29.51 2.20 8.56
CA GLY A 177 -29.25 1.25 9.66
C GLY A 177 -27.84 1.33 10.28
N THR A 178 -26.93 2.17 9.77
CA THR A 178 -25.67 2.49 10.45
C THR A 178 -25.96 3.04 11.83
N THR A 179 -25.36 2.48 12.88
CA THR A 179 -25.50 3.00 14.26
C THR A 179 -24.35 3.94 14.61
N PHE A 180 -24.56 4.76 15.63
CA PHE A 180 -23.46 5.49 16.28
C PHE A 180 -23.62 5.50 17.80
N ALA A 181 -22.52 5.66 18.49
CA ALA A 181 -22.50 5.92 19.93
C ALA A 181 -21.41 6.93 20.27
N THR A 182 -21.70 7.82 21.23
CA THR A 182 -20.75 8.80 21.76
C THR A 182 -21.03 9.09 23.23
N TYR A 183 -19.98 9.29 24.00
CA TYR A 183 -20.07 9.61 25.43
C TYR A 183 -20.65 11.00 25.71
N THR A 184 -20.64 11.91 24.71
CA THR A 184 -21.15 13.29 24.89
C THR A 184 -22.65 13.38 24.66
N SER A 185 -23.31 14.25 25.41
CA SER A 185 -24.72 14.59 25.20
C SER A 185 -24.93 16.07 24.81
N ALA A 186 -23.85 16.73 24.33
CA ALA A 186 -23.87 18.13 23.94
C ALA A 186 -24.91 18.42 22.86
N GLY A 187 -25.67 19.48 23.02
CA GLY A 187 -26.76 19.87 22.12
C GLY A 187 -26.27 20.19 20.69
N LEU A 188 -25.06 20.72 20.55
CA LEU A 188 -24.43 20.96 19.24
C LEU A 188 -24.23 19.65 18.48
N VAL A 189 -23.62 18.65 19.11
CA VAL A 189 -23.34 17.32 18.51
C VAL A 189 -24.64 16.65 18.09
N ARG A 190 -25.68 16.70 18.95
CA ARG A 190 -27.01 16.16 18.63
C ARG A 190 -27.58 16.81 17.37
N ARG A 191 -27.64 18.16 17.34
CA ARG A 191 -28.19 18.89 16.19
C ARG A 191 -27.43 18.61 14.89
N ASN A 192 -26.09 18.59 14.92
CA ASN A 192 -25.29 18.32 13.75
C ASN A 192 -25.53 16.89 13.19
N LEU A 193 -25.71 15.89 14.06
CA LEU A 193 -26.03 14.53 13.64
C LEU A 193 -27.46 14.40 13.10
N GLU A 194 -28.46 15.07 13.74
CA GLU A 194 -29.84 15.10 13.27
C GLU A 194 -29.93 15.77 11.88
N GLU A 195 -29.21 16.86 11.67
CA GLU A 195 -29.18 17.60 10.39
C GLU A 195 -28.64 16.75 9.21
N VAL A 196 -27.69 15.87 9.47
CA VAL A 196 -27.12 15.01 8.41
C VAL A 196 -27.85 13.67 8.24
N GLY A 197 -28.95 13.44 9.00
CA GLY A 197 -29.86 12.31 8.78
C GLY A 197 -29.80 11.19 9.81
N PHE A 198 -29.11 11.38 10.92
CA PHE A 198 -29.17 10.43 12.02
C PHE A 198 -30.43 10.69 12.89
N HIS A 199 -31.07 9.62 13.29
CA HIS A 199 -32.03 9.67 14.38
C HIS A 199 -31.28 9.52 15.70
N VAL A 200 -31.28 10.55 16.54
CA VAL A 200 -30.47 10.62 17.76
C VAL A 200 -31.36 10.35 19.00
N THR A 201 -30.87 9.44 19.83
CA THR A 201 -31.51 9.06 21.10
C THR A 201 -30.61 9.43 22.27
N LYS A 202 -31.16 10.01 23.31
CA LYS A 202 -30.47 10.30 24.56
C LYS A 202 -30.59 9.07 25.47
N SER A 203 -29.48 8.43 25.76
CA SER A 203 -29.40 7.22 26.59
C SER A 203 -28.72 7.52 27.93
N SER A 204 -28.83 6.62 28.91
CA SER A 204 -28.10 6.72 30.17
C SER A 204 -26.60 6.74 29.94
N GLY A 205 -25.89 7.65 30.57
CA GLY A 205 -24.43 7.73 30.50
C GLY A 205 -23.74 6.72 31.44
N TYR A 206 -22.43 6.64 31.36
CA TYR A 206 -21.61 5.79 32.23
C TYR A 206 -21.07 6.60 33.44
N GLY A 207 -21.05 5.96 34.61
CA GLY A 207 -20.47 6.53 35.83
C GLY A 207 -21.12 7.84 36.24
N LYS A 208 -20.36 8.93 36.28
CA LYS A 208 -20.85 10.27 36.67
C LYS A 208 -21.58 11.01 35.54
N LYS A 209 -21.53 10.52 34.32
CA LYS A 209 -22.18 11.14 33.15
C LYS A 209 -23.64 10.73 33.12
N ARG A 210 -24.57 11.69 33.25
CA ARG A 210 -26.02 11.41 33.24
C ARG A 210 -26.52 10.86 31.93
N HIS A 211 -25.99 11.31 30.82
CA HIS A 211 -26.45 10.99 29.47
C HIS A 211 -25.31 10.83 28.47
N MET A 212 -25.54 9.97 27.49
CA MET A 212 -24.80 9.80 26.27
C MET A 212 -25.72 9.86 25.05
N LEU A 213 -25.22 9.95 23.83
CA LEU A 213 -26.02 9.88 22.63
C LEU A 213 -25.73 8.57 21.87
N THR A 214 -26.82 7.95 21.42
CA THR A 214 -26.82 6.82 20.50
C THR A 214 -27.80 7.10 19.38
N GLY A 215 -27.76 6.34 18.31
CA GLY A 215 -28.75 6.48 17.25
C GLY A 215 -28.43 5.69 16.01
N ASN A 216 -29.21 5.91 14.98
CA ASN A 216 -29.06 5.24 13.71
C ASN A 216 -29.30 6.19 12.52
N PHE A 217 -28.63 5.92 11.42
CA PHE A 217 -28.78 6.64 10.16
C PHE A 217 -30.04 6.15 9.43
N ARG A 218 -30.91 7.07 9.02
CA ARG A 218 -32.21 6.74 8.40
C ARG A 218 -32.34 7.18 6.95
N GLN A 219 -31.57 8.18 6.55
CA GLN A 219 -31.65 8.68 5.18
C GLN A 219 -30.83 7.79 4.24
N THR A 220 -31.35 7.57 3.03
CA THR A 220 -30.49 7.17 1.92
C THR A 220 -29.55 8.34 1.66
N PRO A 221 -28.21 8.16 1.65
CA PRO A 221 -27.32 9.26 1.39
C PRO A 221 -27.74 9.93 0.09
N THR A 222 -28.27 11.13 0.17
CA THR A 222 -28.37 11.97 -0.99
C THR A 222 -26.92 12.32 -1.28
N ILE A 223 -26.27 11.53 -2.13
CA ILE A 223 -24.93 11.82 -2.60
C ILE A 223 -25.04 13.24 -3.12
N SER A 224 -24.58 14.19 -2.31
CA SER A 224 -24.50 15.57 -2.73
C SER A 224 -23.69 15.52 -4.02
N LYS A 225 -24.30 15.80 -5.16
CA LYS A 225 -23.67 15.81 -6.50
C LYS A 225 -22.52 16.82 -6.60
N LYS A 226 -22.21 17.52 -5.51
CA LYS A 226 -21.00 18.32 -5.32
C LYS A 226 -19.94 17.49 -4.59
N SER A 227 -19.54 16.36 -5.17
CA SER A 227 -18.23 15.80 -4.90
C SER A 227 -17.21 16.88 -5.26
N THR A 228 -16.39 17.29 -4.32
CA THR A 228 -15.26 18.22 -4.49
C THR A 228 -14.14 17.62 -5.36
N TRP A 229 -14.46 16.56 -6.11
CA TRP A 229 -13.57 15.79 -6.95
C TRP A 229 -13.27 16.52 -8.24
N SER A 230 -12.01 16.81 -8.43
CA SER A 230 -11.49 17.33 -9.69
C SER A 230 -11.28 16.24 -10.76
N PHE A 231 -11.64 14.98 -10.45
CA PHE A 231 -11.43 13.86 -11.34
C PHE A 231 -12.77 13.33 -11.87
N PRO A 232 -12.89 13.12 -13.20
CA PRO A 232 -14.15 12.76 -13.82
C PRO A 232 -14.56 11.29 -13.65
N TRP A 233 -13.82 10.47 -12.90
CA TRP A 233 -14.13 9.05 -12.76
C TRP A 233 -14.15 8.57 -11.33
N ASP A 234 -15.06 7.66 -11.06
CA ASP A 234 -15.05 6.81 -9.87
C ASP A 234 -14.40 5.47 -10.22
N SER A 235 -13.36 5.10 -9.49
CA SER A 235 -12.58 3.91 -9.75
C SER A 235 -13.26 2.60 -9.31
N THR A 236 -14.44 2.68 -8.72
CA THR A 236 -14.97 1.59 -7.89
C THR A 236 -16.12 0.81 -8.47
N SER A 237 -16.70 1.20 -9.59
CA SER A 237 -17.85 0.50 -10.15
C SER A 237 -17.44 -0.72 -10.96
N GLN A 238 -18.04 -1.87 -10.66
CA GLN A 238 -18.11 -3.12 -11.42
C GLN A 238 -17.13 -4.27 -11.10
N ALA A 239 -16.76 -4.47 -9.85
CA ALA A 239 -16.37 -5.82 -9.46
C ALA A 239 -17.56 -6.51 -8.78
N SER A 240 -18.25 -7.42 -9.44
CA SER A 240 -19.21 -8.29 -8.77
C SER A 240 -18.45 -9.31 -7.94
N ALA A 241 -18.71 -9.34 -6.64
CA ALA A 241 -18.01 -10.20 -5.68
C ALA A 241 -18.52 -11.65 -5.72
N GLU A 242 -18.28 -12.36 -6.78
CA GLU A 242 -18.46 -13.83 -6.77
C GLU A 242 -17.22 -14.50 -6.20
N LYS A 243 -17.34 -15.15 -5.05
CA LYS A 243 -16.22 -15.74 -4.27
C LYS A 243 -15.51 -16.93 -4.94
N HIS A 244 -16.02 -17.47 -6.02
CA HIS A 244 -15.46 -18.63 -6.71
C HIS A 244 -14.76 -18.31 -8.02
N ARG A 245 -14.18 -17.12 -8.12
CA ARG A 245 -13.52 -16.69 -9.35
C ARG A 245 -12.18 -17.36 -9.53
N LYS A 246 -11.99 -17.92 -10.72
CA LYS A 246 -10.70 -18.37 -11.20
C LYS A 246 -9.95 -17.18 -11.79
N ILE A 247 -8.80 -16.85 -11.21
CA ILE A 247 -8.01 -15.69 -11.59
C ILE A 247 -6.72 -16.12 -12.26
N CYS A 248 -6.43 -15.54 -13.44
CA CYS A 248 -5.15 -15.69 -14.10
C CYS A 248 -4.29 -14.44 -13.88
N ILE A 249 -3.04 -14.63 -13.49
CA ILE A 249 -2.03 -13.57 -13.43
C ILE A 249 -0.91 -13.91 -14.40
N ILE A 250 -0.61 -12.98 -15.30
CA ILE A 250 0.44 -13.13 -16.30
C ILE A 250 1.71 -12.44 -15.82
N GLY A 251 2.79 -13.24 -15.62
CA GLY A 251 4.11 -12.81 -15.15
C GLY A 251 4.30 -13.06 -13.66
N ALA A 252 5.30 -13.90 -13.32
CA ALA A 252 5.68 -14.25 -11.95
C ALA A 252 6.90 -13.47 -11.43
N GLY A 253 7.01 -12.20 -11.81
CA GLY A 253 7.90 -11.23 -11.17
C GLY A 253 7.33 -10.72 -9.85
N ILE A 254 8.02 -9.74 -9.22
CA ILE A 254 7.64 -9.18 -7.91
C ILE A 254 6.19 -8.70 -7.88
N THR A 255 5.70 -8.12 -8.96
CA THR A 255 4.35 -7.56 -9.06
C THR A 255 3.29 -8.66 -9.11
N GLY A 256 3.50 -9.68 -9.97
CA GLY A 256 2.57 -10.81 -10.09
C GLY A 256 2.51 -11.64 -8.82
N CYS A 257 3.67 -11.94 -8.19
CA CYS A 257 3.73 -12.69 -6.96
C CYS A 257 3.06 -11.96 -5.78
N ALA A 258 3.27 -10.63 -5.65
CA ALA A 258 2.62 -9.83 -4.62
C ALA A 258 1.10 -9.80 -4.82
N THR A 259 0.64 -9.66 -6.07
CA THR A 259 -0.80 -9.65 -6.42
C THR A 259 -1.43 -11.02 -6.19
N ALA A 260 -0.75 -12.09 -6.62
CA ALA A 260 -1.20 -13.48 -6.39
C ALA A 260 -1.35 -13.78 -4.90
N HIS A 261 -0.35 -13.41 -4.09
CA HIS A 261 -0.38 -13.61 -2.65
C HIS A 261 -1.52 -12.82 -1.99
N ALA A 262 -1.75 -11.56 -2.38
CA ALA A 262 -2.82 -10.74 -1.83
C ALA A 262 -4.22 -11.32 -2.13
N LEU A 263 -4.44 -11.86 -3.33
CA LEU A 263 -5.68 -12.55 -3.72
C LEU A 263 -5.82 -13.91 -3.04
N ALA A 264 -4.75 -14.70 -3.00
CA ALA A 264 -4.78 -16.04 -2.42
C ALA A 264 -5.08 -16.02 -0.91
N ARG A 265 -4.61 -15.00 -0.18
CA ARG A 265 -4.98 -14.79 1.24
C ARG A 265 -6.47 -14.54 1.45
N ARG A 266 -7.17 -14.03 0.42
CA ARG A 266 -8.63 -13.81 0.41
C ARG A 266 -9.43 -15.05 -0.02
N GLY A 267 -8.73 -16.14 -0.33
CA GLY A 267 -9.34 -17.42 -0.73
C GLY A 267 -9.54 -17.62 -2.22
N PHE A 268 -9.12 -16.66 -3.07
CA PHE A 268 -9.19 -16.83 -4.52
C PHE A 268 -8.25 -17.94 -5.01
N ALA A 269 -8.71 -18.74 -5.98
CA ALA A 269 -7.85 -19.64 -6.74
C ALA A 269 -7.10 -18.85 -7.83
N VAL A 270 -5.77 -18.86 -7.75
CA VAL A 270 -4.91 -18.06 -8.63
C VAL A 270 -4.01 -18.97 -9.45
N ASP A 271 -4.09 -18.84 -10.77
CA ASP A 271 -3.11 -19.39 -11.70
C ASP A 271 -2.10 -18.30 -12.04
N LEU A 272 -0.85 -18.49 -11.63
CA LEU A 272 0.27 -17.59 -11.89
C LEU A 272 1.13 -18.15 -13.02
N ILE A 273 1.13 -17.47 -14.17
CA ILE A 273 1.74 -17.96 -15.41
C ILE A 273 3.03 -17.18 -15.68
N GLU A 274 4.15 -17.91 -15.88
CA GLU A 274 5.46 -17.36 -16.19
C GLU A 274 6.03 -18.03 -17.44
N LYS A 275 6.48 -17.22 -18.38
CA LYS A 275 7.07 -17.71 -19.64
C LYS A 275 8.43 -18.34 -19.47
N ASP A 276 9.24 -17.85 -18.52
CA ASP A 276 10.56 -18.37 -18.24
C ASP A 276 10.48 -19.65 -17.37
N ALA A 277 11.53 -20.45 -17.38
CA ALA A 277 11.60 -21.69 -16.61
C ALA A 277 11.58 -21.47 -15.09
N GLU A 278 11.98 -20.28 -14.64
CA GLU A 278 12.03 -19.91 -13.24
C GLU A 278 11.27 -18.62 -12.94
N ILE A 279 10.72 -18.56 -11.74
CA ILE A 279 10.07 -17.37 -11.19
C ILE A 279 11.07 -16.22 -11.06
N ALA A 280 10.59 -14.99 -11.25
CA ALA A 280 11.39 -13.77 -11.09
C ALA A 280 12.61 -13.64 -12.01
N SER A 281 12.67 -14.34 -13.15
CA SER A 281 13.79 -14.33 -14.10
C SER A 281 14.05 -12.98 -14.77
N GLY A 282 13.03 -12.12 -14.84
CA GLY A 282 13.13 -10.76 -15.41
C GLY A 282 13.84 -9.77 -14.48
N THR A 283 13.30 -8.55 -14.38
CA THR A 283 13.83 -7.45 -13.54
C THR A 283 13.94 -7.82 -12.05
N SER A 284 13.09 -8.72 -11.60
CA SER A 284 13.02 -9.18 -10.19
C SER A 284 14.12 -10.17 -9.80
N GLY A 285 14.99 -10.60 -10.73
CA GLY A 285 16.00 -11.63 -10.46
C GLY A 285 17.35 -11.09 -9.98
N ASN A 286 17.44 -9.86 -9.51
CA ASN A 286 18.70 -9.36 -8.94
C ASN A 286 19.07 -10.15 -7.68
N PRO A 287 20.37 -10.44 -7.44
CA PRO A 287 20.81 -11.22 -6.27
C PRO A 287 20.50 -10.49 -4.96
N ARG A 288 20.46 -9.16 -5.00
CA ARG A 288 20.12 -8.30 -3.86
C ARG A 288 19.49 -7.00 -4.33
N SER A 289 18.49 -6.51 -3.63
CA SER A 289 17.81 -5.25 -3.97
C SER A 289 17.38 -4.47 -2.72
N LEU A 290 17.25 -3.16 -2.87
CA LEU A 290 16.88 -2.24 -1.80
C LEU A 290 15.36 -2.04 -1.72
N VAL A 291 14.87 -1.93 -0.50
CA VAL A 291 13.56 -1.36 -0.19
C VAL A 291 13.79 0.05 0.32
N HIS A 292 13.56 1.03 -0.53
CA HIS A 292 14.00 2.40 -0.32
C HIS A 292 12.93 3.41 -0.72
N LEU A 293 12.94 4.58 -0.08
CA LEU A 293 12.13 5.75 -0.39
C LEU A 293 13.04 6.89 -0.87
N ASN A 294 12.65 7.57 -1.94
CA ASN A 294 13.26 8.85 -2.32
C ASN A 294 12.40 9.99 -1.76
N PRO A 295 12.83 10.69 -0.70
CA PRO A 295 12.08 11.77 -0.09
C PRO A 295 11.91 12.94 -1.06
N ALA A 296 10.76 13.60 -1.01
CA ALA A 296 10.46 14.78 -1.82
C ALA A 296 10.10 15.98 -0.95
N GLN A 297 10.25 17.17 -1.51
CA GLN A 297 10.00 18.43 -0.81
C GLN A 297 8.51 18.70 -0.51
N GLN A 298 7.61 17.92 -1.06
CA GLN A 298 6.15 18.03 -0.85
C GLN A 298 5.52 16.65 -0.81
N LEU A 299 4.57 16.47 0.11
CA LEU A 299 3.72 15.27 0.16
C LEU A 299 2.49 15.46 -0.75
N ASN A 300 2.73 15.62 -2.06
CA ASN A 300 1.66 15.55 -3.05
C ASN A 300 1.12 14.11 -3.18
N SER A 301 0.05 13.91 -3.94
CA SER A 301 -0.60 12.59 -4.11
C SER A 301 0.37 11.48 -4.56
N THR A 302 1.28 11.80 -5.47
CA THR A 302 2.34 10.87 -5.91
C THR A 302 3.26 10.47 -4.76
N MET A 303 3.69 11.43 -3.95
CA MET A 303 4.60 11.17 -2.85
C MET A 303 3.89 10.46 -1.69
N ARG A 304 2.60 10.79 -1.43
CA ARG A 304 1.79 10.06 -0.46
C ARG A 304 1.63 8.58 -0.86
N PHE A 305 1.29 8.30 -2.13
CA PHE A 305 1.25 6.93 -2.64
C PHE A 305 2.59 6.19 -2.40
N ARG A 306 3.73 6.79 -2.78
CA ARG A 306 5.05 6.17 -2.61
C ARG A 306 5.40 5.94 -1.13
N PHE A 307 5.07 6.90 -0.28
CA PHE A 307 5.33 6.80 1.15
C PHE A 307 4.43 5.75 1.82
N ASN A 308 3.14 5.73 1.48
CA ASN A 308 2.22 4.68 1.91
C ASN A 308 2.71 3.29 1.46
N ALA A 309 3.10 3.15 0.19
CA ALA A 309 3.62 1.90 -0.35
C ALA A 309 4.91 1.45 0.35
N TYR A 310 5.82 2.38 0.64
CA TYR A 310 7.04 2.10 1.39
C TYR A 310 6.73 1.56 2.79
N LEU A 311 5.90 2.24 3.55
CA LEU A 311 5.54 1.81 4.90
C LEU A 311 4.76 0.49 4.91
N TYR A 312 3.88 0.29 3.91
CA TYR A 312 3.18 -0.98 3.74
C TYR A 312 4.16 -2.12 3.43
N ALA A 313 5.10 -1.91 2.51
CA ALA A 313 6.11 -2.90 2.15
C ALA A 313 6.97 -3.31 3.35
N LEU A 314 7.45 -2.34 4.15
CA LEU A 314 8.24 -2.64 5.36
C LEU A 314 7.45 -3.53 6.34
N ARG A 315 6.18 -3.22 6.60
CA ARG A 315 5.32 -4.05 7.47
C ARG A 315 5.14 -5.46 6.93
N GLN A 316 4.86 -5.58 5.61
CA GLN A 316 4.70 -6.89 4.97
C GLN A 316 5.99 -7.72 5.05
N TYR A 317 7.15 -7.13 4.79
CA TYR A 317 8.43 -7.84 4.85
C TYR A 317 8.80 -8.26 6.28
N ASN A 318 8.60 -7.37 7.26
CA ASN A 318 8.82 -7.69 8.67
C ASN A 318 7.89 -8.82 9.17
N SER A 319 6.64 -8.84 8.72
CA SER A 319 5.71 -9.92 9.06
C SER A 319 6.08 -11.23 8.36
N LEU A 320 6.33 -11.18 7.04
CA LEU A 320 6.63 -12.37 6.25
C LEU A 320 7.98 -13.02 6.66
N SER A 321 8.97 -12.24 7.06
CA SER A 321 10.28 -12.75 7.48
C SER A 321 10.23 -13.60 8.75
N LYS A 322 9.15 -13.51 9.53
CA LYS A 322 8.91 -14.37 10.71
C LYS A 322 8.59 -15.82 10.32
N ILE A 323 8.10 -16.06 9.09
CA ILE A 323 7.62 -17.37 8.62
C ILE A 323 8.30 -17.86 7.33
N ALA A 324 9.04 -17.01 6.63
CA ALA A 324 9.73 -17.35 5.39
C ALA A 324 11.10 -16.65 5.32
N ASN A 325 12.10 -17.37 4.82
CA ASN A 325 13.42 -16.80 4.64
C ASN A 325 13.60 -16.27 3.20
N PHE A 326 13.70 -14.96 3.04
CA PHE A 326 14.06 -14.25 1.82
C PHE A 326 15.18 -13.24 2.07
N ASN A 327 16.00 -13.53 3.09
CA ASN A 327 17.15 -12.73 3.48
C ASN A 327 16.82 -11.24 3.72
N TRP A 328 15.67 -10.92 4.31
CA TRP A 328 15.31 -9.56 4.67
C TRP A 328 16.23 -9.02 5.75
N GLN A 329 16.90 -7.90 5.47
CA GLN A 329 17.84 -7.23 6.36
C GLN A 329 17.42 -5.77 6.54
N PRO A 330 16.58 -5.44 7.53
CA PRO A 330 16.14 -4.07 7.84
C PRO A 330 17.19 -3.28 8.62
N ASP A 331 18.46 -3.35 8.22
CA ASP A 331 19.59 -2.74 8.94
C ASP A 331 19.70 -1.23 8.72
N GLY A 332 18.79 -0.68 7.94
CA GLY A 332 18.77 0.71 7.53
C GLY A 332 19.55 0.95 6.24
N ILE A 333 19.19 2.04 5.57
CA ILE A 333 19.86 2.53 4.36
C ILE A 333 20.35 3.95 4.61
N ILE A 334 21.53 4.30 4.11
CA ILE A 334 22.07 5.63 4.15
C ILE A 334 22.05 6.23 2.74
N GLN A 335 21.55 7.45 2.62
CA GLN A 335 21.62 8.26 1.42
C GLN A 335 22.54 9.46 1.67
N PRO A 336 23.87 9.32 1.49
CA PRO A 336 24.79 10.42 1.67
C PRO A 336 24.60 11.42 0.53
N ALA A 337 24.77 12.72 0.79
CA ALA A 337 24.98 13.70 -0.28
C ALA A 337 26.33 13.42 -0.97
N CYS A 338 26.42 13.71 -2.26
CA CYS A 338 27.63 13.57 -3.06
C CYS A 338 28.18 14.96 -3.50
N SER A 339 27.61 16.03 -3.00
CA SER A 339 28.04 17.43 -3.24
C SER A 339 27.42 18.36 -2.20
N GLU A 340 27.98 19.56 -2.03
CA GLU A 340 27.44 20.62 -1.17
C GLU A 340 26.01 20.97 -1.57
N LYS A 341 25.72 21.11 -2.86
CA LYS A 341 24.38 21.38 -3.38
C LYS A 341 23.34 20.31 -2.95
N GLU A 342 23.73 19.05 -2.95
CA GLU A 342 22.86 17.97 -2.48
C GLU A 342 22.68 18.02 -0.95
N GLN A 343 23.72 18.36 -0.20
CA GLN A 343 23.66 18.57 1.24
C GLN A 343 22.68 19.69 1.61
N ASP A 344 22.72 20.83 0.91
CA ASP A 344 21.81 21.94 1.12
C ASP A 344 20.36 21.55 0.80
N ALA A 345 20.15 20.77 -0.26
CA ALA A 345 18.83 20.24 -0.61
C ALA A 345 18.29 19.29 0.47
N ILE A 346 19.13 18.43 1.05
CA ILE A 346 18.77 17.53 2.17
C ILE A 346 18.40 18.36 3.40
N THR A 347 19.19 19.36 3.76
CA THR A 347 18.95 20.26 4.89
C THR A 347 17.62 21.00 4.72
N THR A 348 17.37 21.57 3.55
CA THR A 348 16.11 22.26 3.23
C THR A 348 14.90 21.32 3.32
N LEU A 349 15.02 20.10 2.82
CA LEU A 349 13.94 19.10 2.89
C LEU A 349 13.67 18.72 4.34
N TRP A 350 14.70 18.50 5.13
CA TRP A 350 14.57 18.11 6.55
C TRP A 350 13.86 19.19 7.38
N GLN A 351 14.16 20.46 7.17
CA GLN A 351 13.53 21.59 7.86
C GLN A 351 12.01 21.64 7.66
N ARG A 352 11.46 21.01 6.61
CA ARG A 352 10.01 20.94 6.35
C ARG A 352 9.27 19.95 7.24
N GLN A 353 9.96 19.09 7.96
CA GLN A 353 9.38 18.10 8.91
C GLN A 353 8.24 17.25 8.31
N LEU A 354 8.39 16.86 7.03
CA LEU A 354 7.36 16.08 6.31
C LEU A 354 7.37 14.60 6.71
N TYR A 355 8.48 14.10 7.23
CA TYR A 355 8.70 12.69 7.56
C TYR A 355 9.06 12.57 9.04
N ALA A 356 8.55 11.51 9.69
CA ALA A 356 8.98 11.20 11.04
C ALA A 356 10.42 10.65 11.07
N GLU A 357 11.17 10.94 12.12
CA GLU A 357 12.53 10.47 12.31
C GLU A 357 12.65 8.94 12.31
N ALA A 358 11.62 8.25 12.76
CA ALA A 358 11.53 6.79 12.70
C ALA A 358 11.58 6.23 11.27
N HIS A 359 11.23 7.03 10.26
CA HIS A 359 11.20 6.59 8.85
C HIS A 359 12.31 7.21 8.02
N VAL A 360 12.59 8.49 8.24
CA VAL A 360 13.63 9.26 7.56
C VAL A 360 14.24 10.21 8.56
N SER A 361 15.52 10.14 8.81
CA SER A 361 16.24 11.07 9.68
C SER A 361 17.40 11.75 8.95
N SER A 362 17.65 13.02 9.25
CA SER A 362 18.84 13.70 8.77
C SER A 362 20.03 13.34 9.67
N VAL A 363 21.16 12.99 9.05
CA VAL A 363 22.37 12.56 9.74
C VAL A 363 23.57 13.34 9.19
N ASN A 364 24.44 13.80 10.09
CA ASN A 364 25.68 14.49 9.69
C ASN A 364 26.76 13.51 9.21
N ALA A 365 27.82 14.01 8.61
CA ALA A 365 28.92 13.22 8.07
C ALA A 365 29.56 12.27 9.11
N LYS A 366 29.75 12.73 10.34
CA LYS A 366 30.28 11.89 11.44
C LYS A 366 29.34 10.71 11.73
N ARG A 367 28.04 10.98 11.86
CA ARG A 367 27.04 9.92 12.12
C ARG A 367 26.94 8.92 10.97
N ILE A 368 27.06 9.38 9.71
CA ILE A 368 27.15 8.47 8.56
C ILE A 368 28.38 7.58 8.68
N SER A 369 29.52 8.15 9.03
CA SER A 369 30.77 7.38 9.17
C SER A 369 30.66 6.34 10.28
N ASP A 370 30.03 6.68 11.41
CA ASP A 370 29.77 5.77 12.53
C ASP A 370 28.81 4.63 12.12
N LEU A 371 27.75 4.96 11.37
CA LEU A 371 26.72 4.00 10.96
C LEU A 371 27.21 3.02 9.87
N ALA A 372 27.98 3.50 8.92
CA ALA A 372 28.39 2.73 7.74
C ALA A 372 29.82 2.17 7.83
N GLY A 373 30.60 2.61 8.81
CA GLY A 373 32.00 2.20 8.94
C GLY A 373 32.90 2.73 7.82
N TYR A 374 32.53 3.85 7.15
CA TYR A 374 33.34 4.51 6.13
C TYR A 374 33.32 6.03 6.31
N ILE A 375 34.31 6.72 5.80
CA ILE A 375 34.42 8.19 5.91
C ILE A 375 33.48 8.86 4.90
N SER A 376 32.55 9.68 5.41
CA SER A 376 31.70 10.56 4.62
C SER A 376 32.11 12.02 4.83
N ASN A 377 32.14 12.79 3.75
CA ASN A 377 32.43 14.24 3.79
C ASN A 377 31.15 15.07 3.91
N TYR A 378 29.97 14.48 3.66
CA TYR A 378 28.69 15.18 3.58
C TYR A 378 27.67 14.57 4.52
N SER A 379 26.69 15.37 4.92
CA SER A 379 25.49 14.90 5.61
C SER A 379 24.58 14.10 4.65
N GLY A 380 23.53 13.50 5.17
CA GLY A 380 22.62 12.68 4.36
C GLY A 380 21.32 12.35 5.08
N PHE A 381 20.54 11.46 4.46
CA PHE A 381 19.42 10.81 5.10
C PHE A 381 19.79 9.40 5.57
N TYR A 382 19.21 9.00 6.67
CA TYR A 382 19.18 7.64 7.17
C TYR A 382 17.73 7.16 7.26
N PHE A 383 17.48 5.95 6.78
CA PHE A 383 16.19 5.28 6.75
C PHE A 383 16.23 4.07 7.67
N PRO A 384 15.89 4.20 8.96
CA PRO A 384 16.13 3.16 9.97
C PRO A 384 15.47 1.81 9.66
N GLY A 385 14.24 1.83 9.15
CA GLY A 385 13.48 0.62 8.82
C GLY A 385 13.68 0.08 7.41
N ALA A 386 14.42 0.81 6.56
CA ALA A 386 14.75 0.38 5.21
C ALA A 386 15.77 -0.77 5.23
N GLY A 387 15.91 -1.46 4.11
CA GLY A 387 16.86 -2.57 4.06
C GLY A 387 17.00 -3.18 2.68
N SER A 388 17.64 -4.35 2.65
CA SER A 388 17.82 -5.14 1.44
C SER A 388 17.29 -6.55 1.59
N LEU A 389 16.93 -7.17 0.48
CA LEU A 389 16.42 -8.54 0.44
C LEU A 389 16.79 -9.25 -0.86
N ASP A 390 16.56 -10.55 -0.89
CA ASP A 390 16.61 -11.38 -2.08
C ASP A 390 15.22 -11.39 -2.76
N PRO A 391 15.06 -10.72 -3.92
CA PRO A 391 13.75 -10.64 -4.57
C PRO A 391 13.25 -11.97 -5.12
N VAL A 392 14.15 -12.88 -5.52
CA VAL A 392 13.77 -14.21 -6.04
C VAL A 392 13.17 -15.04 -4.90
N ALA A 393 13.89 -15.11 -3.78
CA ALA A 393 13.41 -15.81 -2.59
C ALA A 393 12.09 -15.23 -2.06
N LEU A 394 11.90 -13.91 -2.14
CA LEU A 394 10.64 -13.25 -1.78
C LEU A 394 9.49 -13.67 -2.72
N CYS A 395 9.71 -13.67 -4.04
CA CYS A 395 8.71 -14.13 -5.01
C CYS A 395 8.33 -15.60 -4.76
N GLN A 396 9.31 -16.46 -4.49
CA GLN A 396 9.08 -17.86 -4.13
C GLN A 396 8.28 -18.00 -2.84
N ALA A 397 8.57 -17.19 -1.81
CA ALA A 397 7.83 -17.22 -0.55
C ALA A 397 6.35 -16.87 -0.75
N TRP A 398 6.04 -15.86 -1.57
CA TRP A 398 4.67 -15.51 -1.89
C TRP A 398 3.95 -16.55 -2.74
N ALA A 399 4.63 -17.12 -3.75
CA ALA A 399 4.05 -18.10 -4.67
C ALA A 399 3.75 -19.47 -4.01
N ARG A 400 4.31 -19.76 -2.82
CA ARG A 400 4.05 -21.02 -2.08
C ARG A 400 2.68 -21.08 -1.41
N HIS A 401 1.87 -20.03 -1.48
CA HIS A 401 0.54 -20.05 -0.87
C HIS A 401 -0.35 -21.13 -1.51
N LYS A 402 -1.06 -21.92 -0.70
CA LYS A 402 -1.84 -23.10 -1.14
C LYS A 402 -2.88 -22.83 -2.24
N ASN A 403 -3.36 -21.59 -2.35
CA ASN A 403 -4.35 -21.18 -3.35
C ASN A 403 -3.68 -20.63 -4.64
N ILE A 404 -2.36 -20.71 -4.78
CA ILE A 404 -1.62 -20.32 -5.98
C ILE A 404 -1.11 -21.57 -6.68
N ARG A 405 -1.42 -21.69 -7.97
CA ARG A 405 -0.80 -22.67 -8.86
C ARG A 405 0.15 -21.92 -9.78
N LEU A 406 1.43 -22.25 -9.71
CA LEU A 406 2.47 -21.64 -10.52
C LEU A 406 2.73 -22.51 -11.76
N PHE A 407 2.69 -21.88 -12.92
CA PHE A 407 3.01 -22.48 -14.21
C PHE A 407 4.22 -21.75 -14.82
N THR A 408 5.41 -22.34 -14.71
CA THR A 408 6.65 -21.86 -15.37
C THR A 408 6.80 -22.49 -16.74
N SER A 409 7.60 -21.90 -17.63
CA SER A 409 7.72 -22.31 -19.04
C SER A 409 6.38 -22.29 -19.80
N HIS A 410 5.48 -21.38 -19.40
CA HIS A 410 4.17 -21.19 -20.03
C HIS A 410 4.01 -19.74 -20.45
N GLU A 411 3.95 -19.51 -21.75
CA GLU A 411 3.81 -18.17 -22.32
C GLU A 411 2.36 -17.90 -22.71
N VAL A 412 1.78 -16.80 -22.21
CA VAL A 412 0.50 -16.31 -22.69
C VAL A 412 0.71 -15.58 -24.00
N LEU A 413 0.10 -16.11 -25.06
CA LEU A 413 0.24 -15.58 -26.42
C LEU A 413 -0.79 -14.51 -26.72
N ASP A 414 -2.04 -14.73 -26.30
CA ASP A 414 -3.18 -13.84 -26.55
C ASP A 414 -4.32 -14.15 -25.57
N PHE A 415 -5.27 -13.24 -25.46
CA PHE A 415 -6.49 -13.42 -24.70
C PHE A 415 -7.67 -12.67 -25.33
N GLN A 416 -8.84 -13.25 -25.24
CA GLN A 416 -10.08 -12.62 -25.69
C GLN A 416 -11.22 -12.93 -24.73
N ARG A 417 -12.19 -12.03 -24.65
CA ARG A 417 -13.38 -12.27 -23.83
C ARG A 417 -14.45 -12.97 -24.66
N LYS A 418 -14.92 -14.11 -24.16
CA LYS A 418 -16.01 -14.89 -24.75
C LYS A 418 -16.90 -15.45 -23.63
N ASP A 419 -18.21 -15.38 -23.82
CA ASP A 419 -19.20 -15.94 -22.87
C ASP A 419 -18.98 -15.51 -21.40
N ASN A 420 -18.69 -14.23 -21.20
CA ASN A 420 -18.37 -13.60 -19.91
C ASN A 420 -17.06 -14.06 -19.23
N GLN A 421 -16.26 -14.91 -19.88
CA GLN A 421 -14.95 -15.35 -19.39
C GLN A 421 -13.82 -14.92 -20.31
N TRP A 422 -12.61 -14.86 -19.77
CA TRP A 422 -11.38 -14.63 -20.50
C TRP A 422 -10.83 -15.95 -21.00
N CYS A 423 -10.84 -16.17 -22.33
CA CYS A 423 -10.18 -17.29 -22.99
C CYS A 423 -8.73 -16.89 -23.24
N VAL A 424 -7.82 -17.51 -22.50
CA VAL A 424 -6.37 -17.22 -22.52
C VAL A 424 -5.66 -18.32 -23.29
N LYS A 425 -4.97 -17.94 -24.37
CA LYS A 425 -4.16 -18.85 -25.18
C LYS A 425 -2.77 -18.94 -24.60
N ILE A 426 -2.36 -20.13 -24.18
CA ILE A 426 -1.12 -20.40 -23.46
C ILE A 426 -0.31 -21.41 -24.25
N ARG A 427 0.97 -21.12 -24.49
CA ARG A 427 1.95 -22.05 -25.02
C ARG A 427 2.74 -22.66 -23.85
N GLY A 428 2.61 -23.94 -23.63
CA GLY A 428 3.44 -24.73 -22.73
C GLY A 428 4.67 -25.32 -23.43
N ASN A 429 5.30 -26.30 -22.81
CA ASN A 429 6.52 -26.92 -23.33
C ASN A 429 6.30 -27.67 -24.66
N GLU A 430 5.14 -28.27 -24.91
CA GLU A 430 4.86 -29.11 -26.07
C GLU A 430 3.56 -28.76 -26.80
N GLU A 431 2.62 -28.06 -26.15
CA GLU A 431 1.28 -27.80 -26.69
C GLU A 431 0.78 -26.36 -26.42
N GLU A 432 -0.09 -25.90 -27.30
CA GLU A 432 -0.89 -24.70 -27.08
C GLU A 432 -2.24 -25.12 -26.49
N ILE A 433 -2.60 -24.53 -25.36
CA ILE A 433 -3.90 -24.74 -24.71
C ILE A 433 -4.67 -23.43 -24.60
N THR A 434 -5.99 -23.53 -24.51
CA THR A 434 -6.86 -22.39 -24.17
C THR A 434 -7.52 -22.67 -22.84
N ALA A 435 -7.27 -21.78 -21.85
CA ALA A 435 -7.88 -21.85 -20.53
C ALA A 435 -8.85 -20.70 -20.30
N GLN A 436 -9.88 -20.94 -19.47
CA GLN A 436 -10.90 -19.93 -19.16
C GLN A 436 -10.75 -19.41 -17.74
N TYR A 437 -10.92 -18.08 -17.58
CA TYR A 437 -10.78 -17.36 -16.32
C TYR A 437 -11.86 -16.27 -16.20
N ASP A 438 -12.27 -16.01 -14.97
CA ASP A 438 -13.23 -14.94 -14.67
C ASP A 438 -12.56 -13.57 -14.63
N SER A 439 -11.27 -13.55 -14.24
CA SER A 439 -10.46 -12.34 -14.22
C SER A 439 -9.04 -12.60 -14.70
N LEU A 440 -8.48 -11.58 -15.36
CA LEU A 440 -7.13 -11.59 -15.90
C LEU A 440 -6.36 -10.37 -15.39
N ILE A 441 -5.15 -10.58 -14.86
CA ILE A 441 -4.30 -9.52 -14.34
C ILE A 441 -2.95 -9.53 -15.04
N LEU A 442 -2.61 -8.42 -15.69
CA LEU A 442 -1.38 -8.27 -16.46
C LEU A 442 -0.27 -7.74 -15.54
N CYS A 443 0.74 -8.59 -15.29
CA CYS A 443 1.94 -8.28 -14.48
C CYS A 443 3.25 -8.59 -15.23
N ASN A 444 3.17 -8.77 -16.55
CA ASN A 444 4.25 -9.27 -17.42
C ASN A 444 5.21 -8.20 -17.91
N ASN A 445 5.30 -7.07 -17.21
CA ASN A 445 6.29 -6.00 -17.43
C ASN A 445 6.41 -5.60 -18.92
N MET A 446 7.53 -5.90 -19.56
CA MET A 446 7.83 -5.49 -20.96
C MET A 446 6.81 -6.05 -21.97
N ASP A 447 6.41 -7.29 -21.76
CA ASP A 447 5.57 -8.00 -22.73
C ASP A 447 4.11 -7.53 -22.69
N VAL A 448 3.75 -6.64 -21.78
CA VAL A 448 2.39 -6.06 -21.75
C VAL A 448 2.05 -5.33 -23.04
N SER A 449 3.02 -4.70 -23.69
CA SER A 449 2.82 -4.00 -24.97
C SER A 449 2.64 -4.90 -26.18
N SER A 450 2.86 -6.22 -26.05
CA SER A 450 2.62 -7.18 -27.15
C SER A 450 1.13 -7.47 -27.37
N PHE A 451 0.28 -7.19 -26.39
CA PHE A 451 -1.15 -7.43 -26.48
C PHE A 451 -1.86 -6.26 -27.18
N SER A 452 -2.24 -6.45 -28.44
CA SER A 452 -2.88 -5.43 -29.28
C SER A 452 -4.27 -4.98 -28.78
N SER A 453 -4.90 -5.78 -27.93
CA SER A 453 -6.20 -5.47 -27.31
C SER A 453 -6.15 -4.43 -26.21
N LEU A 454 -4.96 -4.05 -25.75
CA LEU A 454 -4.78 -3.08 -24.68
C LEU A 454 -4.75 -1.63 -25.19
N PRO A 455 -5.14 -0.66 -24.34
CA PRO A 455 -4.93 0.75 -24.64
C PRO A 455 -3.44 1.07 -24.86
N ASP A 456 -3.17 2.05 -25.72
CA ASP A 456 -1.81 2.56 -25.94
C ASP A 456 -1.34 3.38 -24.74
N TYR A 457 -0.64 2.73 -23.82
CA TYR A 457 -0.04 3.37 -22.66
C TYR A 457 1.36 3.91 -22.98
N PRO A 458 1.75 5.12 -22.49
CA PRO A 458 3.07 5.70 -22.74
C PRO A 458 4.14 5.03 -21.88
N LEU A 459 4.60 3.87 -22.33
CA LEU A 459 5.57 3.02 -21.67
C LEU A 459 7.00 3.32 -22.15
N ALA A 460 7.97 3.23 -21.25
CA ALA A 460 9.38 3.39 -21.54
C ALA A 460 10.22 2.28 -20.89
N TYR A 461 11.23 1.84 -21.61
CA TYR A 461 12.10 0.74 -21.22
C TYR A 461 13.46 1.27 -20.77
N ASN A 462 13.84 0.91 -19.54
CA ASN A 462 15.13 1.28 -18.95
C ASN A 462 15.89 0.02 -18.54
N HIS A 463 17.01 -0.22 -19.20
CA HIS A 463 17.90 -1.34 -18.88
C HIS A 463 18.86 -0.91 -17.78
N GLY A 464 18.98 -1.71 -16.74
CA GLY A 464 19.91 -1.46 -15.65
C GLY A 464 20.75 -2.69 -15.36
N GLN A 465 22.06 -2.51 -15.24
CA GLN A 465 22.98 -3.57 -14.85
C GLN A 465 23.29 -3.50 -13.37
N THR A 466 23.37 -4.66 -12.73
CA THR A 466 23.96 -4.86 -11.40
C THR A 466 25.18 -5.72 -11.52
N ASP A 467 26.23 -5.39 -10.77
CA ASP A 467 27.48 -6.12 -10.71
C ASP A 467 27.70 -6.58 -9.27
N THR A 468 27.91 -7.87 -9.07
CA THR A 468 28.09 -8.47 -7.74
C THR A 468 29.50 -9.04 -7.63
N TYR A 469 30.20 -8.62 -6.60
CA TYR A 469 31.59 -8.99 -6.30
C TYR A 469 31.65 -9.86 -5.05
N GLU A 470 32.53 -10.84 -5.07
CA GLU A 470 33.03 -11.50 -3.87
C GLU A 470 34.14 -10.63 -3.26
N ILE A 471 34.01 -10.27 -1.98
CA ILE A 471 34.88 -9.30 -1.34
C ILE A 471 35.84 -10.01 -0.37
N PRO A 472 37.17 -9.87 -0.56
CA PRO A 472 38.15 -10.40 0.38
C PRO A 472 37.99 -9.88 1.80
N GLU A 473 38.39 -10.67 2.80
CA GLU A 473 38.22 -10.32 4.22
C GLU A 473 38.97 -9.04 4.63
N ASN A 474 40.11 -8.79 4.03
CA ASN A 474 40.94 -7.62 4.29
C ASN A 474 40.38 -6.32 3.71
N PHE A 475 39.31 -6.36 2.88
CA PHE A 475 38.70 -5.16 2.33
C PHE A 475 37.70 -4.57 3.30
N LYS A 476 37.85 -3.28 3.61
CA LYS A 476 36.83 -2.52 4.33
C LYS A 476 35.71 -2.15 3.38
N ILE A 477 34.50 -2.61 3.67
CA ILE A 477 33.27 -2.23 2.98
C ILE A 477 32.30 -1.59 3.96
N PRO A 478 31.38 -0.74 3.50
CA PRO A 478 30.33 -0.22 4.37
C PRO A 478 29.53 -1.36 5.00
N THR A 479 29.13 -1.17 6.25
CA THR A 479 28.31 -2.15 7.00
C THR A 479 26.84 -2.05 6.67
N LYS A 480 26.41 -0.94 6.06
CA LYS A 480 25.04 -0.68 5.63
C LYS A 480 24.96 -0.34 4.15
N PRO A 481 23.84 -0.60 3.50
CA PRO A 481 23.63 -0.16 2.13
C PRO A 481 23.73 1.37 2.00
N LEU A 482 24.39 1.81 0.92
CA LEU A 482 24.42 3.22 0.52
C LEU A 482 23.65 3.38 -0.79
N CYS A 483 22.87 4.46 -0.93
CA CYS A 483 22.06 4.74 -2.11
C CYS A 483 22.01 6.24 -2.37
N ASN A 484 22.37 6.67 -3.58
CA ASN A 484 22.17 8.02 -4.09
C ASN A 484 22.00 7.96 -5.63
N LYS A 485 22.97 8.38 -6.44
CA LYS A 485 22.96 8.27 -7.92
C LYS A 485 23.16 6.82 -8.39
N GLY A 486 23.77 6.02 -7.55
CA GLY A 486 23.87 4.57 -7.61
C GLY A 486 23.63 3.99 -6.24
N TYR A 487 23.82 2.69 -6.12
CA TYR A 487 23.72 2.01 -4.83
C TYR A 487 24.80 0.97 -4.68
N LEU A 488 25.15 0.68 -3.43
CA LEU A 488 25.95 -0.45 -3.04
C LEU A 488 25.28 -1.17 -1.86
N ILE A 489 25.27 -2.49 -1.93
CA ILE A 489 24.61 -3.36 -0.98
C ILE A 489 25.61 -4.40 -0.49
N PRO A 490 26.15 -4.27 0.73
CA PRO A 490 26.92 -5.32 1.35
C PRO A 490 25.96 -6.42 1.86
N TRP A 491 26.33 -7.67 1.67
CA TRP A 491 25.57 -8.82 2.16
C TRP A 491 26.42 -10.05 2.31
N MET A 492 25.91 -11.09 2.98
CA MET A 492 26.64 -12.32 3.26
C MET A 492 25.90 -13.52 2.65
N THR A 493 26.65 -14.43 2.08
CA THR A 493 26.24 -15.83 1.95
C THR A 493 26.72 -16.60 3.17
N ALA A 494 26.42 -17.89 3.26
CA ALA A 494 26.91 -18.72 4.36
C ALA A 494 28.45 -18.72 4.51
N LYS A 495 29.20 -18.42 3.43
CA LYS A 495 30.66 -18.54 3.39
C LYS A 495 31.40 -17.33 2.82
N LYS A 496 30.69 -16.36 2.21
CA LYS A 496 31.33 -15.31 1.42
C LYS A 496 30.75 -13.95 1.71
N ARG A 497 31.59 -12.95 1.75
CA ARG A 497 31.21 -11.54 1.78
C ARG A 497 30.95 -11.07 0.36
N MET A 498 29.78 -10.50 0.13
CA MET A 498 29.33 -10.06 -1.19
C MET A 498 29.06 -8.57 -1.20
N LEU A 499 29.26 -7.96 -2.34
CA LEU A 499 28.89 -6.57 -2.59
C LEU A 499 28.18 -6.47 -3.93
N THR A 500 26.94 -6.02 -3.92
CA THR A 500 26.19 -5.70 -5.15
C THR A 500 26.21 -4.20 -5.38
N ILE A 501 26.63 -3.77 -6.56
CA ILE A 501 26.60 -2.38 -7.02
C ILE A 501 25.72 -2.25 -8.26
N GLY A 502 25.06 -1.09 -8.39
CA GLY A 502 24.21 -0.79 -9.52
C GLY A 502 23.79 0.68 -9.54
N GLY A 503 23.01 1.05 -10.56
CA GLY A 503 22.52 2.42 -10.74
C GLY A 503 22.79 2.99 -12.12
N CYS A 504 23.56 2.29 -12.96
CA CYS A 504 23.67 2.66 -14.37
C CYS A 504 22.38 2.27 -15.12
N TYR A 505 21.97 3.12 -16.05
CA TYR A 505 20.82 2.93 -16.90
C TYR A 505 21.17 3.19 -18.37
N ALA A 506 20.58 2.37 -19.26
CA ALA A 506 20.54 2.60 -20.68
C ALA A 506 19.07 2.59 -21.15
N GLN A 507 18.68 3.57 -21.94
CA GLN A 507 17.34 3.63 -22.52
C GLN A 507 17.31 2.88 -23.85
N GLY A 508 16.21 2.21 -24.17
CA GLY A 508 16.00 1.54 -25.44
C GLY A 508 14.92 0.48 -25.40
N ILE A 509 14.44 0.08 -26.57
CA ILE A 509 13.38 -0.93 -26.74
C ILE A 509 13.96 -2.34 -26.76
N HIS A 510 15.23 -2.49 -27.17
CA HIS A 510 15.86 -3.80 -27.35
C HIS A 510 16.49 -4.32 -26.06
N LYS A 511 16.39 -5.64 -25.86
CA LYS A 511 17.08 -6.32 -24.76
C LYS A 511 18.60 -6.14 -24.91
N LEU A 512 19.22 -5.56 -23.89
CA LEU A 512 20.67 -5.41 -23.85
C LEU A 512 21.30 -6.58 -23.09
N ASN A 513 22.48 -6.99 -23.54
CA ASN A 513 23.32 -7.93 -22.80
C ASN A 513 24.23 -7.17 -21.81
N SER A 514 24.68 -7.85 -20.75
CA SER A 514 25.66 -7.30 -19.83
C SER A 514 26.93 -6.88 -20.58
N SER A 515 27.50 -5.74 -20.21
CA SER A 515 28.66 -5.21 -20.89
C SER A 515 29.68 -4.63 -19.91
N LYS A 516 30.96 -4.74 -20.28
CA LYS A 516 32.07 -4.11 -19.55
C LYS A 516 31.87 -2.58 -19.41
N GLN A 517 31.25 -1.94 -20.40
CA GLN A 517 30.95 -0.50 -20.35
C GLN A 517 29.97 -0.17 -19.24
N LEU A 518 28.92 -0.97 -19.04
CA LEU A 518 27.97 -0.78 -17.97
C LEU A 518 28.58 -1.07 -16.59
N THR A 519 29.43 -2.11 -16.49
CA THR A 519 30.24 -2.36 -15.28
C THR A 519 31.12 -1.16 -14.96
N GLN A 520 31.81 -0.60 -15.95
CA GLN A 520 32.65 0.60 -15.75
C GLN A 520 31.83 1.82 -15.28
N ARG A 521 30.60 1.99 -15.79
CA ARG A 521 29.70 3.04 -15.30
C ARG A 521 29.30 2.80 -13.84
N ASN A 522 28.98 1.57 -13.45
CA ASN A 522 28.68 1.23 -12.05
C ASN A 522 29.87 1.49 -11.13
N ILE A 523 31.10 1.14 -11.57
CA ILE A 523 32.34 1.44 -10.85
C ILE A 523 32.53 2.97 -10.70
N SER A 524 32.27 3.74 -11.74
CA SER A 524 32.34 5.22 -11.68
C SER A 524 31.30 5.84 -10.72
N LEU A 525 30.12 5.24 -10.59
CA LEU A 525 29.14 5.65 -9.59
C LEU A 525 29.59 5.31 -8.16
N LEU A 526 30.28 4.17 -7.99
CA LEU A 526 30.85 3.76 -6.72
C LEU A 526 31.92 4.76 -6.23
N GLU A 527 32.71 5.36 -7.12
CA GLU A 527 33.70 6.39 -6.76
C GLU A 527 33.08 7.55 -6.00
N LYS A 528 31.86 7.97 -6.41
CA LYS A 528 31.12 9.05 -5.75
C LYS A 528 30.58 8.65 -4.38
N LEU A 529 30.18 7.37 -4.21
CA LEU A 529 29.62 6.86 -2.97
C LEU A 529 30.71 6.48 -1.97
N SER A 530 31.79 5.88 -2.42
CA SER A 530 32.88 5.39 -1.58
C SER A 530 34.21 5.34 -2.35
N PRO A 531 34.98 6.46 -2.42
CA PRO A 531 36.24 6.52 -3.16
C PRO A 531 37.27 5.46 -2.74
N THR A 532 37.33 5.15 -1.46
CA THR A 532 38.24 4.11 -0.93
C THR A 532 37.89 2.74 -1.47
N LEU A 533 36.61 2.38 -1.48
CA LEU A 533 36.17 1.09 -1.99
C LEU A 533 36.36 0.99 -3.52
N HIS A 534 36.12 2.07 -4.24
CA HIS A 534 36.43 2.18 -5.67
C HIS A 534 37.89 1.83 -5.95
N LYS A 535 38.85 2.44 -5.23
CA LYS A 535 40.29 2.15 -5.37
C LYS A 535 40.60 0.68 -5.05
N ASN A 536 40.00 0.11 -4.04
CA ASN A 536 40.23 -1.28 -3.64
C ASN A 536 39.75 -2.26 -4.74
N ILE A 537 38.53 -2.07 -5.26
CA ILE A 537 37.98 -2.97 -6.29
C ILE A 537 38.76 -2.86 -7.60
N THR A 538 39.09 -1.64 -8.04
CA THR A 538 39.82 -1.41 -9.29
C THR A 538 41.29 -1.87 -9.18
N GLY A 539 41.92 -1.63 -8.03
CA GLY A 539 43.30 -2.03 -7.79
C GLY A 539 43.51 -3.55 -7.68
N ALA A 540 42.51 -4.26 -7.13
CA ALA A 540 42.56 -5.72 -7.02
C ALA A 540 42.03 -6.45 -8.26
N GLN A 541 41.52 -5.73 -9.25
CA GLN A 541 40.93 -6.29 -10.49
C GLN A 541 39.89 -7.39 -10.22
N LEU A 542 39.01 -7.15 -9.20
CA LEU A 542 37.99 -8.13 -8.85
C LEU A 542 37.02 -8.34 -10.01
N GLU A 543 36.72 -9.60 -10.29
CA GLU A 543 35.70 -9.98 -11.26
C GLU A 543 34.30 -9.88 -10.67
N SER A 544 33.33 -9.44 -11.47
CA SER A 544 31.92 -9.35 -11.09
C SER A 544 31.05 -10.35 -11.84
N ILE A 545 30.02 -10.83 -11.16
CA ILE A 545 28.89 -11.48 -11.81
C ILE A 545 27.89 -10.37 -12.17
N SER A 546 27.75 -10.14 -13.46
CA SER A 546 26.90 -9.06 -13.98
C SER A 546 25.54 -9.57 -14.42
N ARG A 547 24.49 -8.81 -14.12
CA ARG A 547 23.11 -9.09 -14.53
C ARG A 547 22.41 -7.83 -15.04
N ILE A 548 21.68 -7.97 -16.13
CA ILE A 548 20.81 -6.92 -16.68
C ILE A 548 19.34 -7.23 -16.36
N GLY A 549 18.62 -6.20 -15.92
CA GLY A 549 17.17 -6.21 -15.81
C GLY A 549 16.55 -5.06 -16.59
N THR A 550 15.47 -5.31 -17.30
CA THR A 550 14.73 -4.26 -18.01
C THR A 550 13.55 -3.78 -17.17
N ARG A 551 13.57 -2.52 -16.83
CA ARG A 551 12.53 -1.86 -16.03
C ARG A 551 11.55 -1.15 -16.93
N LEU A 552 10.29 -1.50 -16.81
CA LEU A 552 9.20 -0.76 -17.44
C LEU A 552 8.82 0.44 -16.57
N THR A 553 8.78 1.60 -17.19
CA THR A 553 8.30 2.84 -16.56
C THR A 553 7.24 3.48 -17.44
N THR A 554 6.46 4.34 -16.85
CA THR A 554 5.54 5.21 -17.55
C THR A 554 6.17 6.61 -17.71
N LYS A 555 5.60 7.45 -18.55
CA LYS A 555 6.08 8.81 -18.78
C LYS A 555 6.09 9.68 -17.51
N ASP A 556 5.20 9.42 -16.56
CA ASP A 556 5.12 10.14 -15.27
C ASP A 556 5.80 9.38 -14.12
N TYR A 557 6.51 8.30 -14.41
CA TYR A 557 7.18 7.43 -13.43
C TYR A 557 6.26 6.87 -12.34
N GLN A 558 4.93 6.80 -12.59
CA GLN A 558 3.98 6.15 -11.71
C GLN A 558 3.48 4.84 -12.34
N PRO A 559 3.32 3.76 -11.56
CA PRO A 559 2.84 2.50 -12.11
C PRO A 559 1.41 2.63 -12.68
N LEU A 560 1.04 1.67 -13.52
CA LEU A 560 -0.33 1.45 -13.96
C LEU A 560 -0.94 0.38 -13.08
N ILE A 561 -1.89 0.75 -12.23
CA ILE A 561 -2.54 -0.18 -11.30
C ILE A 561 -4.04 0.07 -11.33
N GLY A 562 -4.82 -0.92 -11.76
CA GLY A 562 -6.27 -0.80 -11.77
C GLY A 562 -6.94 -1.59 -12.87
N PRO A 563 -8.27 -1.41 -13.03
CA PRO A 563 -9.01 -1.97 -14.14
C PRO A 563 -8.61 -1.32 -15.47
N VAL A 564 -8.61 -2.10 -16.55
CA VAL A 564 -8.31 -1.62 -17.90
C VAL A 564 -9.57 -1.00 -18.49
N GLU A 565 -9.45 0.23 -18.96
CA GLU A 565 -10.56 0.95 -19.58
C GLU A 565 -10.94 0.41 -20.96
N ASP A 566 -12.25 0.41 -21.27
CA ASP A 566 -12.73 0.39 -22.64
C ASP A 566 -12.44 1.77 -23.26
N THR A 567 -11.39 1.82 -24.10
CA THR A 567 -10.89 3.08 -24.64
C THR A 567 -11.93 3.79 -25.50
N LEU A 568 -12.72 3.06 -26.32
CA LEU A 568 -13.71 3.65 -27.23
C LEU A 568 -14.88 4.22 -26.43
N ALA A 569 -15.43 3.45 -25.51
CA ALA A 569 -16.52 3.89 -24.65
C ALA A 569 -16.10 5.09 -23.77
N CYS A 570 -14.91 5.05 -23.19
CA CYS A 570 -14.39 6.15 -22.37
C CYS A 570 -14.05 7.40 -23.19
N LYS A 571 -13.54 7.28 -24.42
CA LYS A 571 -13.35 8.43 -25.31
C LYS A 571 -14.67 9.15 -25.60
N HIS A 572 -15.72 8.39 -25.92
CA HIS A 572 -17.05 8.95 -26.15
C HIS A 572 -17.58 9.63 -24.88
N LEU A 573 -17.52 8.95 -23.74
CA LEU A 573 -18.04 9.40 -22.46
C LEU A 573 -17.39 10.72 -21.99
N TYR A 574 -16.10 10.86 -22.19
CA TYR A 574 -15.29 12.01 -21.73
C TYR A 574 -14.93 12.98 -22.85
N SER A 575 -15.57 12.90 -24.04
CA SER A 575 -15.30 13.74 -25.22
C SER A 575 -15.35 15.25 -24.96
N ASP A 576 -16.22 15.68 -24.05
CA ASP A 576 -16.32 17.09 -23.64
C ASP A 576 -15.01 17.69 -23.08
N LEU A 577 -14.13 16.84 -22.56
CA LEU A 577 -12.81 17.28 -22.05
C LEU A 577 -11.88 17.79 -23.17
N GLN A 578 -12.12 17.39 -24.42
CA GLN A 578 -11.41 17.93 -25.59
C GLN A 578 -11.78 19.39 -25.86
N ARG A 579 -13.04 19.78 -25.59
CA ARG A 579 -13.53 21.14 -25.77
C ARG A 579 -13.25 22.03 -24.56
N ASN A 580 -13.35 21.45 -23.36
CA ASN A 580 -13.13 22.15 -22.11
C ASN A 580 -12.40 21.26 -21.10
N ALA A 581 -11.07 21.40 -21.04
CA ALA A 581 -10.20 20.63 -20.15
C ALA A 581 -10.51 20.79 -18.64
N ARG A 582 -11.28 21.84 -18.26
CA ARG A 582 -11.71 22.11 -16.88
C ARG A 582 -13.11 21.56 -16.55
N LYS A 583 -13.83 21.02 -17.55
CA LYS A 583 -15.17 20.47 -17.32
C LYS A 583 -15.10 19.27 -16.39
N THR A 584 -15.98 19.25 -15.40
CA THR A 584 -16.20 18.06 -14.59
C THR A 584 -17.24 17.19 -15.28
N VAL A 585 -16.86 16.00 -15.70
CA VAL A 585 -17.77 15.00 -16.28
C VAL A 585 -18.21 14.05 -15.17
N GLN A 586 -19.49 14.08 -14.84
CA GLN A 586 -20.10 13.17 -13.85
C GLN A 586 -20.57 11.89 -14.54
N ALA A 587 -19.63 11.06 -14.94
CA ALA A 587 -19.94 9.77 -15.56
C ALA A 587 -18.93 8.72 -15.09
N ASN A 588 -19.41 7.53 -14.79
CA ASN A 588 -18.56 6.41 -14.42
C ASN A 588 -17.84 5.87 -15.66
N PRO A 589 -16.55 5.58 -15.57
CA PRO A 589 -15.82 4.99 -16.68
C PRO A 589 -16.33 3.59 -17.02
N VAL A 590 -16.16 3.21 -18.27
CA VAL A 590 -16.42 1.85 -18.72
C VAL A 590 -15.10 1.08 -18.75
N TYR A 591 -15.08 -0.08 -18.12
CA TYR A 591 -13.91 -0.96 -18.07
C TYR A 591 -14.15 -2.26 -18.81
N SER A 592 -13.07 -2.87 -19.30
CA SER A 592 -13.09 -4.26 -19.77
C SER A 592 -13.34 -5.17 -18.55
N PRO A 593 -14.51 -5.86 -18.47
CA PRO A 593 -14.89 -6.54 -17.25
C PRO A 593 -13.90 -7.64 -16.85
N GLY A 594 -13.40 -7.62 -15.61
CA GLY A 594 -12.45 -8.60 -15.10
C GLY A 594 -11.02 -8.49 -15.64
N LEU A 595 -10.69 -7.43 -16.41
CA LEU A 595 -9.32 -7.18 -16.89
C LEU A 595 -8.64 -6.11 -16.04
N TYR A 596 -7.47 -6.44 -15.50
CA TYR A 596 -6.68 -5.56 -14.65
C TYR A 596 -5.23 -5.49 -15.11
N ILE A 597 -4.55 -4.41 -14.76
CA ILE A 597 -3.13 -4.19 -15.04
C ILE A 597 -2.37 -3.77 -13.78
N ASN A 598 -1.15 -4.29 -13.61
CA ASN A 598 -0.25 -3.94 -12.53
C ASN A 598 1.20 -3.97 -13.02
N VAL A 599 1.63 -2.91 -13.71
CA VAL A 599 2.94 -2.81 -14.36
C VAL A 599 3.55 -1.42 -14.23
N GLY A 600 4.76 -1.24 -14.70
CA GLY A 600 5.39 0.09 -14.81
C GLY A 600 5.98 0.62 -13.50
N HIS A 601 6.34 -0.24 -12.56
CA HIS A 601 6.92 0.13 -11.26
C HIS A 601 8.35 0.68 -11.33
N GLY A 602 9.01 0.58 -12.48
CA GLY A 602 10.38 1.05 -12.67
C GLY A 602 11.36 0.39 -11.70
N SER A 603 12.12 1.22 -10.99
CA SER A 603 13.08 0.75 -9.97
C SER A 603 12.45 0.54 -8.57
N ASN A 604 11.16 0.84 -8.40
CA ASN A 604 10.50 0.85 -7.09
C ASN A 604 9.62 -0.40 -6.87
N GLY A 605 9.78 -1.47 -7.66
CA GLY A 605 8.92 -2.66 -7.57
C GLY A 605 8.82 -3.24 -6.17
N LEU A 606 9.94 -3.42 -5.46
CA LEU A 606 9.94 -3.90 -4.07
C LEU A 606 9.19 -2.97 -3.10
N THR A 607 9.20 -1.68 -3.36
CA THR A 607 8.51 -0.70 -2.50
C THR A 607 7.02 -0.62 -2.83
N THR A 608 6.64 -0.70 -4.12
CA THR A 608 5.28 -0.38 -4.55
C THR A 608 4.41 -1.59 -4.88
N ALA A 609 4.99 -2.74 -5.28
CA ALA A 609 4.22 -3.92 -5.65
C ALA A 609 3.38 -4.53 -4.51
N PRO A 610 3.84 -4.56 -3.24
CA PRO A 610 3.02 -5.09 -2.15
C PRO A 610 1.69 -4.34 -1.98
N LEU A 611 1.74 -3.00 -1.94
CA LEU A 611 0.52 -2.18 -1.81
C LEU A 611 -0.32 -2.20 -3.09
N ALA A 612 0.30 -2.28 -4.26
CA ALA A 612 -0.40 -2.41 -5.54
C ALA A 612 -1.19 -3.72 -5.63
N GLY A 613 -0.59 -4.83 -5.20
CA GLY A 613 -1.27 -6.13 -5.11
C GLY A 613 -2.43 -6.11 -4.11
N GLU A 614 -2.24 -5.49 -2.95
CA GLU A 614 -3.27 -5.30 -1.94
C GLU A 614 -4.44 -4.45 -2.47
N TYR A 615 -4.14 -3.36 -3.17
CA TYR A 615 -5.15 -2.49 -3.78
C TYR A 615 -5.98 -3.23 -4.84
N LEU A 616 -5.35 -3.98 -5.76
CA LEU A 616 -6.08 -4.78 -6.73
C LEU A 616 -6.91 -5.88 -6.09
N ALA A 617 -6.36 -6.57 -5.10
CA ALA A 617 -7.09 -7.60 -4.38
C ALA A 617 -8.31 -7.01 -3.64
N SER A 618 -8.20 -5.80 -3.08
CA SER A 618 -9.31 -5.09 -2.46
C SER A 618 -10.39 -4.69 -3.48
N ILE A 619 -10.02 -4.24 -4.69
CA ILE A 619 -10.99 -3.96 -5.76
C ILE A 619 -11.73 -5.24 -6.14
N ILE A 620 -11.01 -6.32 -6.40
CA ILE A 620 -11.55 -7.60 -6.88
C ILE A 620 -12.45 -8.26 -5.83
N ASN A 621 -12.12 -8.12 -4.54
CA ASN A 621 -12.91 -8.67 -3.44
C ASN A 621 -13.98 -7.70 -2.91
N ASP A 622 -14.16 -6.56 -3.55
CA ASP A 622 -15.12 -5.51 -3.15
C ASP A 622 -14.97 -5.07 -1.69
N GLU A 623 -13.74 -4.75 -1.30
CA GLU A 623 -13.35 -4.34 0.05
C GLU A 623 -13.08 -2.84 0.15
N THR A 624 -12.84 -2.36 1.37
CA THR A 624 -12.24 -1.05 1.62
C THR A 624 -10.88 -0.95 0.90
N LEU A 625 -10.54 0.23 0.41
CA LEU A 625 -9.33 0.42 -0.40
C LEU A 625 -8.16 0.93 0.46
N PRO A 626 -6.92 0.42 0.28
CA PRO A 626 -5.75 0.83 1.06
C PRO A 626 -5.11 2.14 0.56
N LEU A 627 -5.79 2.86 -0.29
CA LEU A 627 -5.34 4.11 -0.92
C LEU A 627 -6.41 5.18 -0.79
N ALA A 628 -5.98 6.41 -0.51
CA ALA A 628 -6.84 7.56 -0.66
C ALA A 628 -7.15 7.81 -2.15
N GLN A 629 -8.26 8.48 -2.42
CA GLN A 629 -8.71 8.66 -3.80
C GLN A 629 -7.70 9.39 -4.68
N ASP A 630 -7.05 10.42 -4.19
CA ASP A 630 -6.04 11.14 -4.94
C ASP A 630 -4.76 10.33 -5.17
N GLU A 631 -4.47 9.34 -4.31
CA GLU A 631 -3.42 8.34 -4.53
C GLU A 631 -3.82 7.35 -5.63
N ILE A 632 -5.10 6.95 -5.67
CA ILE A 632 -5.64 6.10 -6.74
C ILE A 632 -5.46 6.75 -8.10
N VAL A 633 -5.81 8.03 -8.22
CA VAL A 633 -5.74 8.76 -9.50
C VAL A 633 -4.33 8.77 -10.10
N VAL A 634 -3.28 8.85 -9.28
CA VAL A 634 -1.92 8.92 -9.82
C VAL A 634 -1.40 7.57 -10.33
N VAL A 635 -2.06 6.46 -9.99
CA VAL A 635 -1.69 5.12 -10.46
C VAL A 635 -2.70 4.53 -11.44
N HIS A 636 -3.94 5.07 -11.51
CA HIS A 636 -5.02 4.52 -12.32
C HIS A 636 -4.71 4.61 -13.83
N PRO A 637 -4.92 3.53 -14.62
CA PRO A 637 -4.58 3.49 -16.05
C PRO A 637 -5.28 4.58 -16.87
N LEU A 638 -6.57 4.81 -16.65
CA LEU A 638 -7.41 5.80 -17.36
C LEU A 638 -6.84 7.24 -17.32
N ARG A 639 -5.93 7.55 -16.38
CA ARG A 639 -5.31 8.88 -16.28
C ARG A 639 -4.64 9.33 -17.59
N TYR A 640 -4.15 8.40 -18.40
CA TYR A 640 -3.50 8.73 -19.66
C TYR A 640 -4.49 9.10 -20.74
N LEU A 641 -5.61 8.39 -20.85
CA LEU A 641 -6.68 8.76 -21.78
C LEU A 641 -7.23 10.15 -21.42
N ILE A 642 -7.51 10.41 -20.16
CA ILE A 642 -8.01 11.72 -19.70
C ILE A 642 -7.01 12.84 -19.98
N ARG A 643 -5.71 12.62 -19.79
CA ARG A 643 -4.67 13.61 -20.12
C ARG A 643 -4.59 13.89 -21.61
N ARG A 644 -4.70 12.87 -22.46
CA ARG A 644 -4.74 13.02 -23.93
C ARG A 644 -5.97 13.81 -24.38
N LEU A 645 -7.15 13.48 -23.84
CA LEU A 645 -8.39 14.22 -24.13
C LEU A 645 -8.24 15.71 -23.75
N LYS A 646 -7.75 16.02 -22.56
CA LYS A 646 -7.53 17.39 -22.10
C LYS A 646 -6.51 18.18 -22.96
N LYS A 647 -5.60 17.48 -23.63
CA LYS A 647 -4.60 18.07 -24.55
C LYS A 647 -5.00 18.05 -26.01
N GLN A 648 -6.18 17.49 -26.33
CA GLN A 648 -6.66 17.30 -27.71
C GLN A 648 -5.74 16.36 -28.53
N GLU A 649 -5.10 15.40 -27.87
CA GLU A 649 -4.17 14.41 -28.45
C GLU A 649 -4.83 13.01 -28.59
N ALA A 650 -6.15 12.86 -28.31
CA ALA A 650 -6.84 11.57 -28.22
C ALA A 650 -7.76 11.28 -29.41
#